data_34ce7e056aa0838f0af72ce83a621950
#
_entry.id   34ce7e056aa0838f0af72ce83a621950
#
_cell.length_a   1.000
_cell.length_b   1.000
_cell.length_c   1.000
_cell.angle_alpha   90.00
_cell.angle_beta   90.00
_cell.angle_gamma   90.00
#
_symmetry.space_group_name_H-M   'P 1'
#
loop_
_entity.id
_entity.type
_entity.pdbx_description
1 polymer ?
#
loop_
_entity_poly.entity_id
_entity_poly.type
_entity_poly.pdbx_seq_one_letter_code
_entity_poly.pdbx_strand_id
1 'polypeptide(L)'
;MYGSRKKSGSPRTSGDTPTSGTTQGGRGHVDERTARKVAEEAREAEWRLPSFGKQLFLGDFRLDLVHPHPRPDAEARRKGEEFLAALTAFCATDIDPAAIERESRIPDGVIAGLRDLGALGMKIPEKHGGLGLSQLYYGRALMVVGSVSPALAALLSAHQSIGVPQPVKLFGTREQKDEWLPRCARQVSAFLLTEPDVGSDPARLRATAVPDGDDYVLNGVKLWTTNGVVADLVVVMARVPKSDDHRGGISAFIVDMATPGITVENRNAFMGLRGIENGVTRFHDVRVPKANLIGKEGAGLKIALTTLNTGRLSLPAICAASGKWAAKIAREWSRERVQWGRPVGEHEAVSRKVAFIAATAYAMEAMLDLSGQLADDERNDIRIEAALAKLWTSEMACRAADELIQLRGGRGYETAESLAARGERGVPAEQLLRDLRINRIFEGSTEIMHLLIAREAVDAHLSVAGDIIDPDASAGDKARAAAKAGGFYARWLPTLVTGAGHRPNSYAEFGPLAKHLRYVERASRKLARSIFYAAGRWQGGLERRQGFLGRMVDIGAELYAMSAVCVRAHADSSAEGSLASGDPVPAPGLSAVRLADAFCRQSRVRVEELFDGLWRNTDAMDVKLARSVLAGDFAWVEEGVLDPSIPGPWIAPSDPGPSEKDDVHRTIP
;
A
#
# COMPACT_ATOMS: atom_id res chain seq x y z
N MET A 1 -1.39 -54.64 45.16
CA MET A 1 -1.91 -54.54 46.55
C MET A 1 -2.65 -53.26 46.67
N TYR A 2 -3.88 -53.38 46.73
CA TYR A 2 -5.00 -52.80 47.42
C TYR A 2 -4.70 -51.63 48.37
N GLY A 3 -5.56 -50.56 48.25
CA GLY A 3 -5.72 -49.54 49.26
C GLY A 3 -6.67 -48.40 48.83
N SER A 4 -7.98 -48.67 48.86
CA SER A 4 -9.05 -47.67 48.76
C SER A 4 -9.26 -46.89 50.02
N ARG A 5 -9.64 -45.58 49.92
CA ARG A 5 -10.55 -44.90 50.91
C ARG A 5 -10.90 -43.50 50.39
N LYS A 6 -12.08 -43.31 50.09
CA LYS A 6 -13.30 -42.80 50.74
C LYS A 6 -13.43 -41.28 50.68
N LYS A 7 -14.58 -40.92 50.11
CA LYS A 7 -15.23 -39.59 50.05
C LYS A 7 -15.51 -39.02 51.43
N SER A 8 -15.40 -37.71 51.62
CA SER A 8 -16.18 -36.97 52.60
C SER A 8 -16.59 -35.63 51.97
N GLY A 9 -17.86 -35.33 52.12
CA GLY A 9 -18.58 -34.25 51.45
C GLY A 9 -18.77 -33.01 52.32
N SER A 10 -19.09 -31.96 51.61
CA SER A 10 -19.93 -30.76 51.86
C SER A 10 -19.72 -29.94 53.15
N PRO A 11 -20.02 -28.63 53.13
CA PRO A 11 -21.32 -28.11 52.71
C PRO A 11 -21.33 -26.85 51.85
N ARG A 12 -22.47 -26.68 51.15
CA ARG A 12 -22.89 -25.46 50.45
C ARG A 12 -23.23 -24.36 51.46
N THR A 13 -22.75 -23.12 51.17
CA THR A 13 -23.39 -21.90 51.70
C THR A 13 -23.83 -21.06 50.51
N SER A 14 -25.14 -20.85 50.45
CA SER A 14 -25.82 -19.90 49.58
C SER A 14 -25.51 -18.47 50.02
N GLY A 15 -25.15 -17.65 49.07
CA GLY A 15 -25.04 -16.20 49.23
C GLY A 15 -25.49 -15.54 47.95
N ASP A 16 -26.75 -15.15 47.91
CA ASP A 16 -27.34 -14.28 46.88
C ASP A 16 -26.67 -12.92 46.89
N THR A 17 -26.13 -12.50 45.75
CA THR A 17 -25.82 -11.09 45.49
C THR A 17 -26.56 -10.67 44.21
N PRO A 18 -27.23 -9.53 44.20
CA PRO A 18 -28.08 -9.13 43.07
C PRO A 18 -27.26 -8.70 41.86
N THR A 19 -27.56 -9.31 40.74
CA THR A 19 -27.08 -8.90 39.43
C THR A 19 -27.68 -7.53 39.05
N SER A 20 -26.86 -6.48 39.10
CA SER A 20 -27.19 -5.22 38.48
C SER A 20 -27.18 -5.41 36.97
N GLY A 21 -28.37 -5.40 36.38
CA GLY A 21 -28.54 -5.36 34.92
C GLY A 21 -28.02 -4.05 34.35
N THR A 22 -26.85 -4.07 33.74
CA THR A 22 -26.40 -3.04 32.80
C THR A 22 -27.03 -3.33 31.45
N THR A 23 -28.01 -2.54 31.08
CA THR A 23 -28.55 -2.43 29.72
C THR A 23 -27.38 -2.09 28.78
N GLN A 24 -26.91 -3.08 28.03
CA GLN A 24 -26.03 -2.87 26.90
C GLN A 24 -26.82 -2.09 25.83
N GLY A 25 -26.53 -0.79 25.71
CA GLY A 25 -26.97 0.02 24.57
C GLY A 25 -26.53 -0.64 23.27
N GLY A 26 -27.48 -0.78 22.33
CA GLY A 26 -27.29 -1.44 21.04
C GLY A 26 -26.10 -0.85 20.29
N ARG A 27 -25.00 -1.60 20.22
CA ARG A 27 -23.86 -1.31 19.35
C ARG A 27 -24.33 -1.52 17.91
N GLY A 28 -24.46 -0.45 17.13
CA GLY A 28 -24.72 -0.53 15.70
C GLY A 28 -23.57 -1.28 15.01
N HIS A 29 -23.70 -2.59 14.93
CA HIS A 29 -22.81 -3.44 14.15
C HIS A 29 -23.05 -3.11 12.68
N VAL A 30 -22.08 -2.48 12.01
CA VAL A 30 -22.08 -2.46 10.55
C VAL A 30 -21.72 -3.89 10.13
N ASP A 31 -22.70 -4.59 9.56
CA ASP A 31 -22.53 -5.95 9.07
C ASP A 31 -21.43 -5.99 8.00
N GLU A 32 -20.64 -7.05 7.97
CA GLU A 32 -19.61 -7.33 6.97
C GLU A 32 -20.17 -7.20 5.54
N ARG A 33 -21.44 -7.54 5.32
CA ARG A 33 -22.16 -7.33 4.05
C ARG A 33 -22.30 -5.85 3.69
N THR A 34 -22.57 -4.98 4.68
CA THR A 34 -22.68 -3.53 4.45
C THR A 34 -21.33 -2.91 4.13
N ALA A 35 -20.24 -3.32 4.79
CA ALA A 35 -18.89 -2.91 4.46
C ALA A 35 -18.48 -3.37 3.04
N ARG A 36 -18.87 -4.59 2.64
CA ARG A 36 -18.69 -5.11 1.28
C ARG A 36 -19.46 -4.29 0.25
N LYS A 37 -20.72 -3.98 0.53
CA LYS A 37 -21.57 -3.19 -0.37
C LYS A 37 -21.01 -1.79 -0.58
N VAL A 38 -20.50 -1.14 0.46
CA VAL A 38 -19.85 0.17 0.35
C VAL A 38 -18.56 0.09 -0.46
N ALA A 39 -17.78 -0.98 -0.31
CA ALA A 39 -16.61 -1.21 -1.16
C ALA A 39 -16.99 -1.46 -2.63
N GLU A 40 -18.16 -2.05 -2.90
CA GLU A 40 -18.73 -2.22 -4.25
C GLU A 40 -19.24 -0.89 -4.82
N GLU A 41 -19.92 -0.09 -4.03
CA GLU A 41 -20.40 1.24 -4.41
C GLU A 41 -19.24 2.25 -4.62
N ALA A 42 -18.06 1.98 -4.05
CA ALA A 42 -16.84 2.77 -4.30
C ALA A 42 -16.21 2.50 -5.67
N ARG A 43 -16.77 1.57 -6.46
CA ARG A 43 -16.32 1.33 -7.83
C ARG A 43 -16.84 2.47 -8.71
N GLU A 44 -15.92 3.17 -9.36
CA GLU A 44 -16.28 4.09 -10.43
C GLU A 44 -16.84 3.28 -11.61
N ALA A 45 -18.01 3.68 -12.13
CA ALA A 45 -18.81 2.84 -13.01
C ALA A 45 -18.41 2.90 -14.50
N GLU A 46 -17.46 3.77 -14.92
CA GLU A 46 -17.27 4.09 -16.34
C GLU A 46 -15.78 4.14 -16.77
N TRP A 47 -15.10 3.00 -16.71
CA TRP A 47 -13.81 2.85 -17.39
C TRP A 47 -14.01 2.38 -18.83
N ARG A 48 -13.30 3.00 -19.80
CA ARG A 48 -13.39 2.65 -21.23
C ARG A 48 -12.68 1.35 -21.56
N LEU A 49 -11.62 1.02 -20.82
CA LEU A 49 -10.80 -0.17 -21.02
C LEU A 49 -10.72 -0.99 -19.72
N PRO A 50 -10.60 -2.33 -19.81
CA PRO A 50 -10.44 -3.18 -18.64
C PRO A 50 -9.07 -2.98 -18.00
N SER A 51 -8.94 -3.37 -16.72
CA SER A 51 -7.67 -3.47 -16.01
C SER A 51 -6.82 -4.60 -16.60
N PHE A 52 -5.57 -4.32 -16.96
CA PHE A 52 -4.59 -5.34 -17.38
C PHE A 52 -4.34 -6.37 -16.27
N GLY A 53 -4.17 -5.89 -15.02
CA GLY A 53 -3.99 -6.75 -13.85
C GLY A 53 -5.16 -7.72 -13.65
N LYS A 54 -6.41 -7.24 -13.80
CA LYS A 54 -7.61 -8.08 -13.71
C LYS A 54 -7.64 -9.15 -14.80
N GLN A 55 -7.25 -8.80 -16.02
CA GLN A 55 -7.19 -9.75 -17.14
C GLN A 55 -6.17 -10.87 -16.92
N LEU A 56 -5.06 -10.61 -16.21
CA LEU A 56 -4.10 -11.67 -15.82
C LEU A 56 -4.74 -12.76 -14.96
N PHE A 57 -5.63 -12.40 -14.04
CA PHE A 57 -6.35 -13.38 -13.21
C PHE A 57 -7.43 -14.14 -13.99
N LEU A 58 -7.95 -13.56 -15.05
CA LEU A 58 -8.93 -14.19 -15.95
C LEU A 58 -8.29 -15.09 -17.01
N GLY A 59 -6.96 -15.11 -17.12
CA GLY A 59 -6.26 -15.87 -18.15
C GLY A 59 -6.34 -15.24 -19.55
N ASP A 60 -6.76 -13.96 -19.63
CA ASP A 60 -6.84 -13.17 -20.86
C ASP A 60 -5.68 -12.18 -20.91
N PHE A 61 -4.55 -12.60 -21.48
CA PHE A 61 -3.34 -11.78 -21.53
C PHE A 61 -3.45 -10.67 -22.58
N ARG A 62 -3.96 -9.52 -22.17
CA ARG A 62 -4.20 -8.33 -23.00
C ARG A 62 -2.97 -7.42 -23.03
N LEU A 63 -1.89 -7.87 -23.72
CA LEU A 63 -0.66 -7.09 -23.88
C LEU A 63 -0.90 -5.71 -24.52
N ASP A 64 -1.92 -5.60 -25.36
CA ASP A 64 -2.35 -4.35 -26.01
C ASP A 64 -2.77 -3.23 -25.03
N LEU A 65 -3.07 -3.56 -23.78
CA LEU A 65 -3.39 -2.57 -22.73
C LEU A 65 -2.13 -1.88 -22.17
N VAL A 66 -0.95 -2.50 -22.33
CA VAL A 66 0.32 -2.01 -21.77
C VAL A 66 1.43 -1.86 -22.82
N HIS A 67 1.20 -2.31 -24.04
CA HIS A 67 2.14 -2.22 -25.15
C HIS A 67 1.48 -1.58 -26.39
N PRO A 68 2.13 -0.60 -27.06
CA PRO A 68 3.46 -0.04 -26.75
C PRO A 68 3.51 0.63 -25.38
N HIS A 69 4.72 0.66 -24.76
CA HIS A 69 4.88 1.28 -23.43
C HIS A 69 4.36 2.72 -23.49
N PRO A 70 3.36 3.08 -22.64
CA PRO A 70 2.81 4.41 -22.67
C PRO A 70 3.89 5.45 -22.34
N ARG A 71 3.83 6.61 -22.98
CA ARG A 71 4.79 7.71 -22.81
C ARG A 71 4.06 8.99 -22.47
N PRO A 72 4.64 9.86 -21.61
CA PRO A 72 4.07 11.17 -21.35
C PRO A 72 4.06 12.01 -22.64
N ASP A 73 3.07 12.88 -22.78
CA ASP A 73 3.09 13.89 -23.83
C ASP A 73 4.25 14.88 -23.66
N ALA A 74 4.50 15.71 -24.67
CA ALA A 74 5.64 16.62 -24.70
C ALA A 74 5.58 17.69 -23.59
N GLU A 75 4.37 18.17 -23.25
CA GLU A 75 4.19 19.19 -22.22
C GLU A 75 4.38 18.61 -20.83
N ALA A 76 3.76 17.48 -20.52
CA ALA A 76 3.95 16.76 -19.25
C ALA A 76 5.43 16.40 -19.06
N ARG A 77 6.12 15.98 -20.12
CA ARG A 77 7.56 15.72 -20.10
C ARG A 77 8.36 16.97 -19.73
N ARG A 78 8.19 18.07 -20.47
CA ARG A 78 8.93 19.32 -20.23
C ARG A 78 8.75 19.81 -18.79
N LYS A 79 7.48 19.92 -18.33
CA LYS A 79 7.16 20.36 -16.96
C LYS A 79 7.78 19.42 -15.91
N GLY A 80 7.62 18.13 -16.13
CA GLY A 80 8.13 17.13 -15.20
C GLY A 80 9.64 17.12 -15.09
N GLU A 81 10.38 17.17 -16.22
CA GLU A 81 11.84 17.19 -16.25
C GLU A 81 12.41 18.49 -15.63
N GLU A 82 11.80 19.63 -15.91
CA GLU A 82 12.16 20.93 -15.31
C GLU A 82 12.01 20.89 -13.78
N PHE A 83 10.87 20.42 -13.27
CA PHE A 83 10.65 20.27 -11.84
C PHE A 83 11.61 19.27 -11.20
N LEU A 84 11.83 18.10 -11.83
CA LEU A 84 12.76 17.10 -11.32
C LEU A 84 14.19 17.62 -11.23
N ALA A 85 14.64 18.44 -12.18
CA ALA A 85 15.97 19.04 -12.12
C ALA A 85 16.10 19.97 -10.91
N ALA A 86 15.14 20.87 -10.69
CA ALA A 86 15.12 21.77 -9.53
C ALA A 86 15.04 21.01 -8.21
N LEU A 87 14.14 20.00 -8.12
CA LEU A 87 13.99 19.17 -6.94
C LEU A 87 15.25 18.36 -6.63
N THR A 88 15.92 17.83 -7.65
CA THR A 88 17.17 17.08 -7.49
C THR A 88 18.28 17.97 -6.94
N ALA A 89 18.40 19.19 -7.46
CA ALA A 89 19.38 20.17 -6.96
C ALA A 89 19.11 20.49 -5.49
N PHE A 90 17.86 20.81 -5.12
CA PHE A 90 17.47 21.07 -3.75
C PHE A 90 17.77 19.86 -2.83
N CYS A 91 17.40 18.67 -3.23
CA CYS A 91 17.65 17.46 -2.44
C CYS A 91 19.15 17.20 -2.21
N ALA A 92 19.99 17.59 -3.16
CA ALA A 92 21.44 17.38 -3.05
C ALA A 92 22.14 18.40 -2.15
N THR A 93 21.59 19.63 -2.01
CA THR A 93 22.26 20.73 -1.31
C THR A 93 21.64 21.07 0.04
N ASP A 94 20.32 20.95 0.16
CA ASP A 94 19.57 21.51 1.30
C ASP A 94 19.06 20.44 2.28
N ILE A 95 19.21 19.13 1.97
CA ILE A 95 18.77 18.06 2.83
C ILE A 95 19.96 17.30 3.41
N ASP A 96 20.09 17.31 4.74
CA ASP A 96 20.98 16.42 5.49
C ASP A 96 20.22 15.22 6.05
N PRO A 97 20.28 14.03 5.38
CA PRO A 97 19.57 12.84 5.84
C PRO A 97 20.09 12.31 7.18
N ALA A 98 21.37 12.52 7.50
CA ALA A 98 21.93 12.08 8.77
C ALA A 98 21.41 12.93 9.94
N ALA A 99 21.25 14.24 9.75
CA ALA A 99 20.62 15.10 10.73
C ALA A 99 19.15 14.71 10.98
N ILE A 100 18.39 14.46 9.91
CA ILE A 100 16.97 14.01 10.03
C ILE A 100 16.88 12.71 10.85
N GLU A 101 17.75 11.73 10.59
CA GLU A 101 17.75 10.47 11.34
C GLU A 101 18.14 10.67 12.81
N ARG A 102 19.19 11.45 13.08
CA ARG A 102 19.71 11.74 14.42
C ARG A 102 18.73 12.52 15.28
N GLU A 103 18.18 13.58 14.71
CA GLU A 103 17.26 14.49 15.41
C GLU A 103 15.83 13.99 15.41
N SER A 104 15.55 12.95 14.63
CA SER A 104 14.21 12.39 14.43
C SER A 104 13.18 13.46 14.02
N ARG A 105 13.60 14.45 13.25
CA ARG A 105 12.78 15.59 12.81
C ARG A 105 13.19 16.04 11.41
N ILE A 106 12.23 16.43 10.58
CA ILE A 106 12.48 17.18 9.35
C ILE A 106 12.61 18.67 9.71
N PRO A 107 13.74 19.33 9.39
CA PRO A 107 13.90 20.75 9.67
C PRO A 107 12.86 21.62 8.96
N ASP A 108 12.36 22.65 9.63
CA ASP A 108 11.34 23.55 9.09
C ASP A 108 11.81 24.24 7.80
N GLY A 109 13.12 24.54 7.69
CA GLY A 109 13.73 25.09 6.48
C GLY A 109 13.62 24.16 5.26
N VAL A 110 13.69 22.84 5.46
CA VAL A 110 13.49 21.86 4.38
C VAL A 110 12.03 21.88 3.90
N ILE A 111 11.08 21.95 4.83
CA ILE A 111 9.66 22.04 4.47
C ILE A 111 9.37 23.36 3.74
N ALA A 112 9.97 24.46 4.21
CA ALA A 112 9.84 25.77 3.56
C ALA A 112 10.43 25.75 2.14
N GLY A 113 11.63 25.22 1.94
CA GLY A 113 12.23 25.09 0.62
C GLY A 113 11.40 24.23 -0.34
N LEU A 114 10.85 23.12 0.12
CA LEU A 114 9.92 22.30 -0.69
C LEU A 114 8.64 23.05 -1.06
N ARG A 115 8.11 23.87 -0.13
CA ARG A 115 6.98 24.74 -0.39
C ARG A 115 7.29 25.76 -1.48
N ASP A 116 8.45 26.41 -1.40
CA ASP A 116 8.89 27.42 -2.34
C ASP A 116 9.16 26.85 -3.75
N LEU A 117 9.63 25.60 -3.83
CA LEU A 117 9.72 24.83 -5.06
C LEU A 117 8.35 24.41 -5.63
N GLY A 118 7.27 24.56 -4.88
CA GLY A 118 5.93 24.09 -5.26
C GLY A 118 5.70 22.58 -5.04
N ALA A 119 6.58 21.91 -4.29
CA ALA A 119 6.47 20.46 -4.06
C ALA A 119 5.22 20.06 -3.26
N LEU A 120 4.64 20.96 -2.47
CA LEU A 120 3.34 20.75 -1.82
C LEU A 120 2.16 20.80 -2.82
N GLY A 121 2.35 21.37 -4.01
CA GLY A 121 1.35 21.51 -5.05
C GLY A 121 1.53 20.58 -6.26
N MET A 122 2.40 19.58 -6.20
CA MET A 122 2.76 18.74 -7.37
C MET A 122 1.55 18.24 -8.16
N LYS A 123 0.54 17.69 -7.51
CA LYS A 123 -0.68 17.13 -8.14
C LYS A 123 -1.88 18.07 -8.15
N ILE A 124 -1.76 19.23 -7.53
CA ILE A 124 -2.81 20.24 -7.53
C ILE A 124 -2.83 20.94 -8.90
N PRO A 125 -3.99 21.10 -9.54
CA PRO A 125 -4.08 21.79 -10.83
C PRO A 125 -3.52 23.21 -10.79
N GLU A 126 -2.90 23.66 -11.88
CA GLU A 126 -2.31 25.01 -12.00
C GLU A 126 -3.30 26.15 -11.71
N LYS A 127 -4.56 26.00 -12.14
CA LYS A 127 -5.63 26.97 -11.84
C LYS A 127 -5.90 27.18 -10.34
N HIS A 128 -5.43 26.28 -9.49
CA HIS A 128 -5.50 26.34 -8.04
C HIS A 128 -4.12 26.55 -7.40
N GLY A 129 -3.12 27.02 -8.19
CA GLY A 129 -1.80 27.36 -7.69
C GLY A 129 -0.83 26.20 -7.48
N GLY A 130 -1.14 25.01 -8.01
CA GLY A 130 -0.25 23.86 -8.02
C GLY A 130 0.56 23.75 -9.31
N LEU A 131 1.30 22.64 -9.46
CA LEU A 131 2.15 22.35 -10.63
C LEU A 131 1.43 21.49 -11.69
N GLY A 132 0.33 20.83 -11.34
CA GLY A 132 -0.42 19.96 -12.26
C GLY A 132 0.39 18.82 -12.85
N LEU A 133 1.38 18.29 -12.12
CA LEU A 133 2.22 17.19 -12.60
C LEU A 133 1.41 15.92 -12.84
N SER A 134 1.80 15.17 -13.85
CA SER A 134 1.27 13.83 -14.10
C SER A 134 1.65 12.85 -12.98
N GLN A 135 0.94 11.74 -12.88
CA GLN A 135 1.22 10.71 -11.88
C GLN A 135 2.61 10.10 -12.06
N LEU A 136 3.08 9.94 -13.30
CA LEU A 136 4.44 9.51 -13.60
C LEU A 136 5.47 10.44 -13.01
N TYR A 137 5.39 11.74 -13.27
CA TYR A 137 6.38 12.72 -12.79
C TYR A 137 6.28 12.97 -11.30
N TYR A 138 5.08 12.90 -10.74
CA TYR A 138 4.90 12.85 -9.28
C TYR A 138 5.61 11.64 -8.66
N GLY A 139 5.45 10.44 -9.24
CA GLY A 139 6.16 9.24 -8.79
C GLY A 139 7.68 9.39 -8.88
N ARG A 140 8.20 9.94 -9.96
CA ARG A 140 9.62 10.22 -10.13
C ARG A 140 10.15 11.28 -9.14
N ALA A 141 9.34 12.29 -8.82
CA ALA A 141 9.68 13.27 -7.78
C ALA A 141 9.79 12.60 -6.40
N LEU A 142 8.84 11.75 -6.03
CA LEU A 142 8.92 10.97 -4.79
C LEU A 142 10.11 10.00 -4.78
N MET A 143 10.50 9.45 -5.94
CA MET A 143 11.70 8.63 -6.05
C MET A 143 12.97 9.44 -5.78
N VAL A 144 13.08 10.66 -6.29
CA VAL A 144 14.22 11.57 -6.01
C VAL A 144 14.29 11.87 -4.51
N VAL A 145 13.20 12.34 -3.91
CA VAL A 145 13.15 12.68 -2.48
C VAL A 145 13.39 11.45 -1.61
N GLY A 146 12.77 10.32 -1.95
CA GLY A 146 12.91 9.05 -1.22
C GLY A 146 14.32 8.45 -1.28
N SER A 147 15.12 8.82 -2.28
CA SER A 147 16.53 8.41 -2.38
C SER A 147 17.43 9.12 -1.36
N VAL A 148 16.99 10.26 -0.84
CA VAL A 148 17.71 11.07 0.17
C VAL A 148 17.06 10.89 1.55
N SER A 149 15.74 11.02 1.64
CA SER A 149 14.99 10.89 2.89
C SER A 149 13.64 10.20 2.66
N PRO A 150 13.50 8.90 2.97
CA PRO A 150 12.21 8.21 2.92
C PRO A 150 11.13 8.86 3.81
N ALA A 151 11.51 9.45 4.96
CA ALA A 151 10.59 10.18 5.82
C ALA A 151 9.98 11.41 5.13
N LEU A 152 10.81 12.16 4.39
CA LEU A 152 10.35 13.33 3.64
C LEU A 152 9.46 12.92 2.45
N ALA A 153 9.81 11.84 1.76
CA ALA A 153 8.95 11.28 0.70
C ALA A 153 7.59 10.83 1.26
N ALA A 154 7.57 10.24 2.46
CA ALA A 154 6.34 9.86 3.15
C ALA A 154 5.50 11.09 3.54
N LEU A 155 6.12 12.19 3.99
CA LEU A 155 5.43 13.46 4.25
C LEU A 155 4.74 13.98 3.00
N LEU A 156 5.46 14.08 1.87
CA LEU A 156 4.92 14.56 0.59
C LEU A 156 3.84 13.61 0.05
N SER A 157 4.03 12.31 0.17
CA SER A 157 3.07 11.30 -0.25
C SER A 157 1.77 11.41 0.55
N ALA A 158 1.84 11.46 1.88
CA ALA A 158 0.67 11.59 2.74
C ALA A 158 -0.10 12.88 2.45
N HIS A 159 0.61 13.98 2.19
CA HIS A 159 -0.01 15.25 1.84
C HIS A 159 -0.71 15.19 0.47
N GLN A 160 0.00 14.76 -0.60
CA GLN A 160 -0.49 14.84 -1.98
C GLN A 160 -1.47 13.73 -2.37
N SER A 161 -1.27 12.51 -1.84
CA SER A 161 -1.97 11.32 -2.33
C SER A 161 -3.20 10.96 -1.52
N ILE A 162 -3.22 11.29 -0.22
CA ILE A 162 -4.33 10.96 0.68
C ILE A 162 -4.82 12.15 1.51
N GLY A 163 -3.99 13.18 1.72
CA GLY A 163 -4.34 14.39 2.47
C GLY A 163 -5.50 15.16 1.84
N VAL A 164 -5.73 16.38 2.31
CA VAL A 164 -6.86 17.23 1.86
C VAL A 164 -6.95 17.40 0.34
N PRO A 165 -5.82 17.56 -0.41
CA PRO A 165 -5.90 17.80 -1.86
C PRO A 165 -6.65 16.72 -2.63
N GLN A 166 -6.42 15.46 -2.31
CA GLN A 166 -6.94 14.35 -3.11
C GLN A 166 -8.45 14.14 -2.95
N PRO A 167 -9.03 14.00 -1.75
CA PRO A 167 -10.47 13.88 -1.59
C PRO A 167 -11.23 15.14 -2.05
N VAL A 168 -10.66 16.35 -1.87
CA VAL A 168 -11.26 17.58 -2.39
C VAL A 168 -11.24 17.60 -3.91
N LYS A 169 -10.14 17.22 -4.56
CA LYS A 169 -10.05 17.12 -6.03
C LYS A 169 -11.11 16.17 -6.58
N LEU A 170 -11.32 15.01 -5.93
CA LEU A 170 -12.22 13.95 -6.42
C LEU A 170 -13.69 14.21 -6.09
N PHE A 171 -14.01 14.69 -4.90
CA PHE A 171 -15.37 14.72 -4.35
C PHE A 171 -15.84 16.10 -3.89
N GLY A 172 -14.94 17.08 -3.79
CA GLY A 172 -15.26 18.44 -3.36
C GLY A 172 -16.13 19.18 -4.38
N THR A 173 -16.96 20.11 -3.89
CA THR A 173 -17.68 21.07 -4.73
C THR A 173 -16.71 22.03 -5.42
N ARG A 174 -17.22 22.86 -6.33
CA ARG A 174 -16.39 23.88 -6.98
C ARG A 174 -15.84 24.87 -5.95
N GLU A 175 -16.71 25.32 -5.04
CA GLU A 175 -16.38 26.25 -3.96
C GLU A 175 -15.29 25.65 -3.05
N GLN A 176 -15.43 24.39 -2.64
CA GLN A 176 -14.42 23.69 -1.86
C GLN A 176 -13.08 23.57 -2.59
N LYS A 177 -13.11 23.30 -3.91
CA LYS A 177 -11.87 23.24 -4.71
C LYS A 177 -11.19 24.61 -4.81
N ASP A 178 -11.97 25.66 -5.03
CA ASP A 178 -11.47 27.02 -5.17
C ASP A 178 -10.94 27.58 -3.84
N GLU A 179 -11.47 27.15 -2.69
CA GLU A 179 -11.02 27.54 -1.36
C GLU A 179 -9.81 26.74 -0.86
N TRP A 180 -9.92 25.40 -0.89
CA TRP A 180 -8.98 24.54 -0.18
C TRP A 180 -7.75 24.13 -0.98
N LEU A 181 -7.84 23.94 -2.31
CA LEU A 181 -6.70 23.51 -3.11
C LEU A 181 -5.57 24.54 -3.14
N PRO A 182 -5.82 25.86 -3.26
CA PRO A 182 -4.76 26.86 -3.17
C PRO A 182 -4.05 26.88 -1.80
N ARG A 183 -4.80 26.65 -0.71
CA ARG A 183 -4.21 26.51 0.62
C ARG A 183 -3.30 25.29 0.69
N CYS A 184 -3.74 24.15 0.18
CA CYS A 184 -2.98 22.90 0.16
C CYS A 184 -1.70 22.99 -0.71
N ALA A 185 -1.63 23.86 -1.71
CA ALA A 185 -0.41 24.10 -2.46
C ALA A 185 0.72 24.74 -1.61
N ARG A 186 0.40 25.26 -0.44
CA ARG A 186 1.32 25.94 0.47
C ARG A 186 1.33 25.44 1.91
N GLN A 187 0.31 24.71 2.33
CA GLN A 187 0.11 24.22 3.68
C GLN A 187 0.19 22.70 3.70
N VAL A 188 0.80 22.14 4.74
CA VAL A 188 0.87 20.68 4.92
C VAL A 188 -0.50 20.16 5.33
N SER A 189 -0.89 19.01 4.78
CA SER A 189 -2.14 18.35 5.15
C SER A 189 -1.98 16.91 5.56
N ALA A 190 -2.99 16.40 6.27
CA ALA A 190 -3.05 15.02 6.74
C ALA A 190 -4.43 14.38 6.52
N PHE A 191 -4.48 13.05 6.67
CA PHE A 191 -5.67 12.23 6.54
C PHE A 191 -5.89 11.41 7.81
N LEU A 192 -6.99 11.67 8.52
CA LEU A 192 -7.29 11.13 9.82
C LEU A 192 -8.41 10.10 9.73
N LEU A 193 -8.05 8.83 9.51
CA LEU A 193 -8.97 7.70 9.44
C LEU A 193 -8.83 6.79 10.68
N THR A 194 -7.60 6.34 10.94
CA THR A 194 -7.26 5.31 11.93
C THR A 194 -7.52 5.80 13.36
N GLU A 195 -8.03 4.90 14.20
CA GLU A 195 -8.28 5.12 15.63
C GLU A 195 -7.55 4.04 16.45
N PRO A 196 -7.39 4.20 17.78
CA PRO A 196 -6.66 3.22 18.60
C PRO A 196 -7.12 1.78 18.44
N ASP A 197 -8.42 1.54 18.24
CA ASP A 197 -9.01 0.21 18.06
C ASP A 197 -9.54 -0.04 16.62
N VAL A 198 -9.18 0.81 15.66
CA VAL A 198 -9.70 0.74 14.28
C VAL A 198 -8.60 1.01 13.26
N GLY A 199 -8.10 -0.05 12.63
CA GLY A 199 -7.08 0.03 11.56
C GLY A 199 -7.59 -0.56 10.26
N SER A 200 -7.44 -1.87 10.08
CA SER A 200 -7.81 -2.60 8.85
C SER A 200 -9.32 -2.71 8.60
N ASP A 201 -10.15 -2.41 9.61
CA ASP A 201 -11.62 -2.37 9.51
C ASP A 201 -12.15 -0.96 9.80
N PRO A 202 -12.01 0.00 8.85
CA PRO A 202 -12.40 1.40 9.06
C PRO A 202 -13.92 1.59 9.19
N ALA A 203 -14.73 0.60 8.84
CA ALA A 203 -16.17 0.65 9.03
C ALA A 203 -16.59 0.72 10.52
N ARG A 204 -15.68 0.38 11.44
CA ARG A 204 -15.91 0.36 12.89
C ARG A 204 -15.48 1.65 13.60
N LEU A 205 -15.05 2.68 12.90
CA LEU A 205 -14.58 3.92 13.53
C LEU A 205 -15.65 4.52 14.47
N ARG A 206 -15.17 5.14 15.54
CA ARG A 206 -15.97 5.62 16.69
C ARG A 206 -16.04 7.13 16.79
N ALA A 207 -15.10 7.86 16.23
CA ALA A 207 -15.16 9.32 16.20
C ALA A 207 -16.52 9.76 15.63
N THR A 208 -17.14 10.73 16.28
CA THR A 208 -18.48 11.23 15.95
C THR A 208 -18.45 12.64 15.40
N ALA A 209 -19.44 12.96 14.57
CA ALA A 209 -19.72 14.31 14.09
C ALA A 209 -21.23 14.53 14.27
N VAL A 210 -21.62 15.19 15.36
CA VAL A 210 -23.03 15.41 15.71
C VAL A 210 -23.48 16.73 15.09
N PRO A 211 -24.57 16.74 14.28
CA PRO A 211 -25.11 17.97 13.71
C PRO A 211 -25.58 18.94 14.81
N ASP A 212 -25.21 20.20 14.70
CA ASP A 212 -25.63 21.30 15.59
C ASP A 212 -25.79 22.61 14.81
N GLY A 213 -27.01 22.95 14.44
CA GLY A 213 -27.32 24.10 13.61
C GLY A 213 -26.67 24.00 12.24
N ASP A 214 -25.81 24.94 11.88
CA ASP A 214 -25.05 24.98 10.62
C ASP A 214 -23.67 24.35 10.73
N ASP A 215 -23.37 23.69 11.85
CA ASP A 215 -22.11 23.02 12.14
C ASP A 215 -22.31 21.52 12.37
N TYR A 216 -21.18 20.83 12.48
CA TYR A 216 -21.04 19.52 13.12
C TYR A 216 -20.09 19.67 14.30
N VAL A 217 -20.38 19.00 15.40
CA VAL A 217 -19.50 18.90 16.58
C VAL A 217 -18.77 17.57 16.53
N LEU A 218 -17.45 17.62 16.34
CA LEU A 218 -16.59 16.45 16.22
C LEU A 218 -16.00 16.07 17.57
N ASN A 219 -16.09 14.78 17.91
CA ASN A 219 -15.47 14.18 19.09
C ASN A 219 -14.82 12.83 18.73
N GLY A 220 -13.61 12.59 19.24
CA GLY A 220 -12.89 11.33 19.03
C GLY A 220 -11.38 11.45 19.11
N VAL A 221 -10.71 10.29 18.97
CA VAL A 221 -9.24 10.19 18.98
C VAL A 221 -8.78 9.51 17.72
N LYS A 222 -7.84 10.12 17.01
CA LYS A 222 -7.17 9.58 15.82
C LYS A 222 -5.73 9.21 16.14
N LEU A 223 -5.28 8.07 15.60
CA LEU A 223 -3.97 7.49 15.87
C LEU A 223 -3.21 7.24 14.57
N TRP A 224 -1.87 7.26 14.65
CA TRP A 224 -0.94 7.03 13.53
C TRP A 224 -1.18 7.96 12.35
N THR A 225 -1.50 9.20 12.64
CA THR A 225 -1.75 10.22 11.64
C THR A 225 -0.44 10.78 11.10
N THR A 226 -0.05 10.35 9.90
CA THR A 226 1.09 10.91 9.20
C THR A 226 0.84 12.38 8.88
N ASN A 227 1.82 13.24 9.16
CA ASN A 227 1.75 14.70 9.15
C ASN A 227 0.84 15.30 10.24
N GLY A 228 0.12 14.52 11.04
CA GLY A 228 -0.87 15.03 12.01
C GLY A 228 -0.31 15.98 13.06
N VAL A 229 0.99 15.94 13.31
CA VAL A 229 1.68 16.82 14.27
C VAL A 229 1.92 18.22 13.67
N VAL A 230 2.20 18.30 12.37
CA VAL A 230 2.60 19.54 11.67
C VAL A 230 1.59 20.03 10.62
N ALA A 231 0.52 19.29 10.40
CA ALA A 231 -0.49 19.66 9.42
C ALA A 231 -1.21 20.95 9.81
N ASP A 232 -1.46 21.78 8.81
CA ASP A 232 -2.35 22.95 8.93
C ASP A 232 -3.82 22.55 8.68
N LEU A 233 -4.01 21.61 7.76
CA LEU A 233 -5.32 21.15 7.31
C LEU A 233 -5.41 19.64 7.39
N VAL A 234 -6.58 19.11 7.77
CA VAL A 234 -6.81 17.67 7.83
C VAL A 234 -8.15 17.26 7.21
N VAL A 235 -8.21 16.05 6.66
CA VAL A 235 -9.49 15.39 6.42
C VAL A 235 -9.74 14.40 7.56
N VAL A 236 -10.84 14.57 8.25
CA VAL A 236 -11.26 13.73 9.38
C VAL A 236 -12.44 12.87 8.96
N MET A 237 -12.32 11.57 9.16
CA MET A 237 -13.43 10.64 9.02
C MET A 237 -14.13 10.50 10.37
N ALA A 238 -15.43 10.84 10.41
CA ALA A 238 -16.25 10.73 11.62
C ALA A 238 -17.65 10.23 11.28
N ARG A 239 -18.31 9.63 12.26
CA ARG A 239 -19.66 9.06 12.13
C ARG A 239 -20.70 10.12 12.47
N VAL A 240 -21.55 10.45 11.52
CA VAL A 240 -22.78 11.22 11.77
C VAL A 240 -23.84 10.27 12.30
N PRO A 241 -24.50 10.55 13.45
CA PRO A 241 -25.64 9.78 13.93
C PRO A 241 -26.81 9.87 12.95
N LYS A 242 -27.55 8.77 12.79
CA LYS A 242 -28.78 8.76 11.99
C LYS A 242 -29.91 9.42 12.79
N SER A 243 -30.68 10.31 12.16
CA SER A 243 -31.90 10.93 12.69
C SER A 243 -32.92 11.11 11.56
N ASP A 244 -34.06 11.75 11.85
CA ASP A 244 -35.08 12.03 10.82
C ASP A 244 -34.54 13.00 9.76
N ASP A 245 -33.69 13.96 10.16
CA ASP A 245 -33.12 14.97 9.27
C ASP A 245 -31.75 14.58 8.70
N HIS A 246 -31.12 13.54 9.22
CA HIS A 246 -29.78 13.12 8.86
C HIS A 246 -29.70 11.65 8.44
N ARG A 247 -29.15 11.41 7.22
CA ARG A 247 -28.92 10.05 6.71
C ARG A 247 -28.00 9.23 7.63
N GLY A 248 -27.06 9.92 8.27
CA GLY A 248 -26.05 9.31 9.11
C GLY A 248 -24.96 8.56 8.33
N GLY A 249 -24.06 7.93 9.07
CA GLY A 249 -22.95 7.13 8.53
C GLY A 249 -21.61 7.85 8.58
N ILE A 250 -20.55 7.15 8.14
CA ILE A 250 -19.19 7.72 8.10
C ILE A 250 -19.13 8.80 7.05
N SER A 251 -18.67 9.98 7.44
CA SER A 251 -18.58 11.18 6.63
C SER A 251 -17.18 11.78 6.68
N ALA A 252 -16.79 12.56 5.69
CA ALA A 252 -15.47 13.17 5.56
C ALA A 252 -15.56 14.68 5.74
N PHE A 253 -14.76 15.26 6.61
CA PHE A 253 -14.77 16.68 6.94
C PHE A 253 -13.39 17.29 6.73
N ILE A 254 -13.33 18.48 6.11
CA ILE A 254 -12.12 19.31 6.07
C ILE A 254 -12.08 20.11 7.38
N VAL A 255 -10.97 20.00 8.10
CA VAL A 255 -10.79 20.68 9.38
C VAL A 255 -9.49 21.46 9.37
N ASP A 256 -9.54 22.73 9.78
CA ASP A 256 -8.36 23.54 10.06
C ASP A 256 -7.84 23.17 11.46
N MET A 257 -6.56 22.81 11.56
CA MET A 257 -5.96 22.38 12.83
C MET A 257 -5.83 23.49 13.87
N ALA A 258 -6.08 24.75 13.47
CA ALA A 258 -6.18 25.88 14.41
C ALA A 258 -7.55 25.96 15.10
N THR A 259 -8.53 25.12 14.71
CA THR A 259 -9.86 25.09 15.33
C THR A 259 -9.76 24.71 16.81
N PRO A 260 -10.42 25.45 17.73
CA PRO A 260 -10.44 25.10 19.15
C PRO A 260 -10.96 23.69 19.41
N GLY A 261 -10.42 23.02 20.43
CA GLY A 261 -10.78 21.65 20.81
C GLY A 261 -9.96 20.57 20.12
N ILE A 262 -8.97 20.93 19.31
CA ILE A 262 -8.03 19.97 18.68
C ILE A 262 -6.73 19.96 19.48
N THR A 263 -6.33 18.76 19.94
CA THR A 263 -5.08 18.56 20.68
C THR A 263 -4.24 17.46 20.05
N VAL A 264 -2.96 17.74 19.79
CA VAL A 264 -1.96 16.73 19.46
C VAL A 264 -1.40 16.17 20.77
N GLU A 265 -1.83 15.00 21.18
CA GLU A 265 -1.50 14.45 22.50
C GLU A 265 -0.14 13.79 22.57
N ASN A 266 0.30 13.19 21.47
CA ASN A 266 1.55 12.48 21.41
C ASN A 266 2.14 12.51 20.01
N ARG A 267 3.47 12.58 19.92
CA ARG A 267 4.25 12.31 18.72
C ARG A 267 4.80 10.90 18.81
N ASN A 268 4.46 10.05 17.85
CA ASN A 268 4.84 8.64 17.86
C ASN A 268 6.30 8.47 17.41
N ALA A 269 7.07 7.63 18.10
CA ALA A 269 8.40 7.22 17.71
C ALA A 269 8.35 5.85 17.01
N PHE A 270 9.09 5.71 15.91
CA PHE A 270 9.07 4.52 15.07
C PHE A 270 10.46 3.90 14.90
N MET A 271 10.50 2.64 14.48
CA MET A 271 11.76 1.95 14.19
C MET A 271 12.53 2.55 13.01
N GLY A 272 11.81 3.10 12.03
CA GLY A 272 12.30 3.79 10.85
C GLY A 272 11.46 5.01 10.54
N LEU A 273 11.76 5.72 9.45
CA LEU A 273 11.15 7.00 9.10
C LEU A 273 11.15 7.97 10.29
N ARG A 274 12.26 8.06 11.00
CA ARG A 274 12.32 8.78 12.28
C ARG A 274 11.93 10.24 12.20
N GLY A 275 12.18 10.87 11.06
CA GLY A 275 11.80 12.28 10.82
C GLY A 275 10.30 12.49 10.57
N ILE A 276 9.48 11.44 10.50
CA ILE A 276 8.06 11.59 10.19
C ILE A 276 7.29 12.22 11.35
N GLU A 277 6.46 13.20 11.04
CA GLU A 277 5.62 13.89 12.01
C GLU A 277 4.26 13.16 12.13
N ASN A 278 4.24 12.10 12.94
CA ASN A 278 3.10 11.23 13.15
C ASN A 278 2.65 11.27 14.61
N GLY A 279 1.35 11.29 14.89
CA GLY A 279 0.88 11.50 16.25
C GLY A 279 -0.48 10.90 16.57
N VAL A 280 -0.91 11.22 17.79
CA VAL A 280 -2.27 11.02 18.30
C VAL A 280 -2.94 12.39 18.31
N THR A 281 -4.09 12.48 17.65
CA THR A 281 -4.88 13.71 17.58
C THR A 281 -6.25 13.49 18.23
N ARG A 282 -6.59 14.31 19.21
CA ARG A 282 -7.87 14.34 19.89
C ARG A 282 -8.72 15.48 19.37
N PHE A 283 -10.00 15.22 19.24
CA PHE A 283 -11.05 16.18 18.94
C PHE A 283 -12.03 16.18 20.11
N HIS A 284 -12.23 17.32 20.73
CA HIS A 284 -13.16 17.52 21.83
C HIS A 284 -14.02 18.76 21.55
N ASP A 285 -15.30 18.53 21.28
CA ASP A 285 -16.30 19.54 20.92
C ASP A 285 -15.87 20.48 19.79
N VAL A 286 -15.17 19.94 18.79
CA VAL A 286 -14.63 20.69 17.65
C VAL A 286 -15.76 21.05 16.69
N ARG A 287 -16.03 22.34 16.52
CA ARG A 287 -17.05 22.84 15.60
C ARG A 287 -16.52 22.93 14.19
N VAL A 288 -17.21 22.30 13.26
CA VAL A 288 -16.86 22.26 11.84
C VAL A 288 -18.08 22.65 10.99
N PRO A 289 -17.99 23.71 10.17
CA PRO A 289 -19.10 24.16 9.32
C PRO A 289 -19.60 23.06 8.37
N LYS A 290 -20.89 23.01 8.08
CA LYS A 290 -21.48 22.09 7.09
C LYS A 290 -20.85 22.21 5.70
N ALA A 291 -20.38 23.41 5.34
CA ALA A 291 -19.67 23.65 4.08
C ALA A 291 -18.37 22.84 3.95
N ASN A 292 -17.81 22.36 5.05
CA ASN A 292 -16.58 21.55 5.07
C ASN A 292 -16.84 20.05 4.93
N LEU A 293 -18.10 19.60 4.83
CA LEU A 293 -18.44 18.22 4.53
C LEU A 293 -18.09 17.92 3.06
N ILE A 294 -17.20 16.95 2.84
CA ILE A 294 -16.84 16.50 1.48
C ILE A 294 -17.88 15.50 0.99
N GLY A 295 -18.49 15.79 -0.17
CA GLY A 295 -19.51 14.94 -0.77
C GLY A 295 -20.81 14.95 0.02
N LYS A 296 -21.32 13.78 0.41
CA LYS A 296 -22.60 13.62 1.13
C LYS A 296 -22.39 12.91 2.47
N GLU A 297 -23.29 13.13 3.43
CA GLU A 297 -23.34 12.31 4.64
C GLU A 297 -23.37 10.81 4.32
N GLY A 298 -22.60 10.04 5.07
CA GLY A 298 -22.46 8.61 4.88
C GLY A 298 -21.56 8.18 3.72
N ALA A 299 -21.01 9.12 2.93
CA ALA A 299 -20.12 8.81 1.82
C ALA A 299 -18.64 8.70 2.22
N GLY A 300 -18.29 8.99 3.49
CA GLY A 300 -16.91 9.10 3.94
C GLY A 300 -16.07 7.83 3.72
N LEU A 301 -16.64 6.65 3.93
CA LEU A 301 -15.91 5.40 3.69
C LEU A 301 -15.61 5.20 2.20
N LYS A 302 -16.54 5.53 1.30
CA LYS A 302 -16.30 5.54 -0.15
C LYS A 302 -15.19 6.52 -0.51
N ILE A 303 -15.25 7.75 0.02
CA ILE A 303 -14.24 8.80 -0.20
C ILE A 303 -12.87 8.31 0.28
N ALA A 304 -12.79 7.73 1.49
CA ALA A 304 -11.55 7.20 2.04
C ALA A 304 -10.93 6.10 1.16
N LEU A 305 -11.71 5.09 0.79
CA LEU A 305 -11.21 3.96 0.01
C LEU A 305 -10.78 4.38 -1.40
N THR A 306 -11.54 5.29 -2.04
CA THR A 306 -11.16 5.81 -3.38
C THR A 306 -9.89 6.65 -3.30
N THR A 307 -9.75 7.49 -2.27
CA THR A 307 -8.53 8.29 -2.02
C THR A 307 -7.32 7.40 -1.81
N LEU A 308 -7.43 6.35 -1.00
CA LEU A 308 -6.35 5.39 -0.74
C LEU A 308 -5.92 4.61 -1.99
N ASN A 309 -6.81 4.40 -2.98
CA ASN A 309 -6.41 3.77 -4.24
C ASN A 309 -5.34 4.58 -4.98
N THR A 310 -5.47 5.91 -4.96
CA THR A 310 -4.46 6.80 -5.56
C THR A 310 -3.19 6.86 -4.71
N GLY A 311 -3.32 6.81 -3.37
CA GLY A 311 -2.18 6.77 -2.43
C GLY A 311 -1.23 5.60 -2.71
N ARG A 312 -1.76 4.44 -3.07
CA ARG A 312 -0.98 3.23 -3.37
C ARG A 312 0.01 3.40 -4.52
N LEU A 313 -0.20 4.35 -5.44
CA LEU A 313 0.73 4.63 -6.54
C LEU A 313 1.99 5.38 -6.12
N SER A 314 2.03 5.96 -4.93
CA SER A 314 3.21 6.70 -4.42
C SER A 314 4.24 5.79 -3.75
N LEU A 315 3.81 4.70 -3.11
CA LEU A 315 4.71 3.80 -2.38
C LEU A 315 5.72 3.06 -3.28
N PRO A 316 5.36 2.61 -4.50
CA PRO A 316 6.32 2.04 -5.44
C PRO A 316 7.50 2.97 -5.74
N ALA A 317 7.31 4.29 -5.69
CA ALA A 317 8.37 5.26 -5.93
C ALA A 317 9.47 5.21 -4.84
N ILE A 318 9.08 5.16 -3.57
CA ILE A 318 10.01 5.04 -2.43
C ILE A 318 10.73 3.67 -2.50
N CYS A 319 10.01 2.62 -2.84
CA CYS A 319 10.57 1.28 -3.01
C CYS A 319 11.58 1.23 -4.17
N ALA A 320 11.26 1.85 -5.31
CA ALA A 320 12.16 1.94 -6.47
C ALA A 320 13.43 2.74 -6.14
N ALA A 321 13.30 3.89 -5.47
CA ALA A 321 14.43 4.68 -4.98
C ALA A 321 15.38 3.83 -4.13
N SER A 322 14.82 3.13 -3.16
CA SER A 322 15.54 2.26 -2.24
C SER A 322 16.23 1.10 -2.95
N GLY A 323 15.54 0.47 -3.91
CA GLY A 323 16.10 -0.60 -4.74
C GLY A 323 17.27 -0.12 -5.61
N LYS A 324 17.14 1.05 -6.25
CA LYS A 324 18.22 1.65 -7.07
C LYS A 324 19.42 2.01 -6.21
N TRP A 325 19.20 2.60 -5.04
CA TRP A 325 20.27 2.89 -4.09
C TRP A 325 20.94 1.60 -3.59
N ALA A 326 20.17 0.58 -3.23
CA ALA A 326 20.70 -0.72 -2.83
C ALA A 326 21.54 -1.37 -3.93
N ALA A 327 21.11 -1.29 -5.19
CA ALA A 327 21.87 -1.80 -6.34
C ALA A 327 23.21 -1.06 -6.51
N LYS A 328 23.22 0.27 -6.34
CA LYS A 328 24.45 1.09 -6.37
C LYS A 328 25.43 0.63 -5.29
N ILE A 329 24.98 0.54 -4.05
CA ILE A 329 25.84 0.16 -2.91
C ILE A 329 26.30 -1.30 -3.03
N ALA A 330 25.41 -2.22 -3.43
CA ALA A 330 25.78 -3.61 -3.66
C ALA A 330 26.89 -3.74 -4.71
N ARG A 331 26.80 -2.99 -5.83
CA ARG A 331 27.83 -2.97 -6.88
C ARG A 331 29.15 -2.42 -6.38
N GLU A 332 29.13 -1.25 -5.73
CA GLU A 332 30.35 -0.58 -5.26
C GLU A 332 31.06 -1.41 -4.19
N TRP A 333 30.34 -1.83 -3.17
CA TRP A 333 30.87 -2.64 -2.08
C TRP A 333 31.42 -3.99 -2.57
N SER A 334 30.68 -4.71 -3.39
CA SER A 334 31.04 -6.05 -3.83
C SER A 334 32.25 -6.05 -4.75
N ARG A 335 32.55 -4.90 -5.40
CA ARG A 335 33.75 -4.69 -6.21
C ARG A 335 34.98 -4.35 -5.36
N GLU A 336 34.81 -3.50 -4.36
CA GLU A 336 35.92 -2.97 -3.54
C GLU A 336 36.36 -3.96 -2.43
N ARG A 337 35.42 -4.69 -1.86
CA ARG A 337 35.72 -5.61 -0.75
C ARG A 337 36.36 -6.89 -1.26
N VAL A 338 37.61 -7.12 -0.90
CA VAL A 338 38.36 -8.35 -1.26
C VAL A 338 38.40 -9.31 -0.07
N GLN A 339 38.01 -10.55 -0.29
CA GLN A 339 38.17 -11.67 0.64
C GLN A 339 38.54 -12.93 -0.14
N TRP A 340 39.37 -13.79 0.47
CA TRP A 340 39.91 -14.99 -0.20
C TRP A 340 40.52 -14.69 -1.59
N GLY A 341 41.28 -13.58 -1.68
CA GLY A 341 42.08 -13.20 -2.84
C GLY A 341 41.32 -12.59 -4.01
N ARG A 342 39.99 -12.34 -3.91
CA ARG A 342 39.21 -11.71 -4.96
C ARG A 342 38.06 -10.85 -4.40
N PRO A 343 37.50 -9.93 -5.20
CA PRO A 343 36.31 -9.16 -4.84
C PRO A 343 35.17 -10.09 -4.36
N VAL A 344 34.48 -9.69 -3.28
CA VAL A 344 33.41 -10.54 -2.73
C VAL A 344 32.28 -10.78 -3.72
N GLY A 345 32.04 -9.85 -4.65
CA GLY A 345 31.07 -9.98 -5.73
C GLY A 345 31.34 -11.09 -6.74
N GLU A 346 32.57 -11.63 -6.78
CA GLU A 346 32.95 -12.75 -7.64
C GLU A 346 32.69 -14.13 -7.01
N HIS A 347 32.35 -14.16 -5.71
CA HIS A 347 31.91 -15.39 -5.08
C HIS A 347 30.42 -15.62 -5.38
N GLU A 348 30.07 -16.81 -5.86
CA GLU A 348 28.71 -17.15 -6.32
C GLU A 348 27.62 -16.78 -5.31
N ALA A 349 27.82 -17.04 -4.03
CA ALA A 349 26.90 -16.72 -2.96
C ALA A 349 26.57 -15.22 -2.88
N VAL A 350 27.54 -14.34 -3.14
CA VAL A 350 27.37 -12.88 -3.16
C VAL A 350 26.90 -12.40 -4.53
N SER A 351 27.44 -12.98 -5.64
CA SER A 351 27.00 -12.64 -7.01
C SER A 351 25.49 -12.78 -7.17
N ARG A 352 24.88 -13.83 -6.60
CA ARG A 352 23.42 -14.06 -6.64
C ARG A 352 22.65 -12.91 -5.97
N LYS A 353 23.15 -12.38 -4.83
CA LYS A 353 22.52 -11.25 -4.13
C LYS A 353 22.62 -9.96 -4.93
N VAL A 354 23.79 -9.67 -5.51
CA VAL A 354 24.00 -8.50 -6.38
C VAL A 354 23.07 -8.55 -7.59
N ALA A 355 23.00 -9.71 -8.27
CA ALA A 355 22.13 -9.89 -9.42
C ALA A 355 20.64 -9.77 -9.06
N PHE A 356 20.23 -10.30 -7.91
CA PHE A 356 18.85 -10.18 -7.39
C PHE A 356 18.50 -8.71 -7.13
N ILE A 357 19.34 -7.97 -6.38
CA ILE A 357 19.10 -6.57 -6.05
C ILE A 357 18.99 -5.72 -7.32
N ALA A 358 19.93 -5.88 -8.27
CA ALA A 358 19.94 -5.10 -9.51
C ALA A 358 18.72 -5.37 -10.40
N ALA A 359 18.37 -6.65 -10.61
CA ALA A 359 17.21 -7.03 -11.41
C ALA A 359 15.89 -6.58 -10.77
N THR A 360 15.78 -6.68 -9.43
CA THR A 360 14.62 -6.24 -8.66
C THR A 360 14.46 -4.72 -8.70
N ALA A 361 15.55 -3.95 -8.59
CA ALA A 361 15.52 -2.49 -8.69
C ALA A 361 14.97 -2.03 -10.06
N TYR A 362 15.40 -2.67 -11.14
CA TYR A 362 14.88 -2.40 -12.48
C TYR A 362 13.38 -2.72 -12.59
N ALA A 363 12.94 -3.82 -12.00
CA ALA A 363 11.54 -4.22 -12.01
C ALA A 363 10.64 -3.27 -11.20
N MET A 364 11.10 -2.78 -10.04
CA MET A 364 10.37 -1.79 -9.24
C MET A 364 10.13 -0.50 -10.04
N GLU A 365 11.16 0.00 -10.71
CA GLU A 365 11.06 1.20 -11.54
C GLU A 365 10.17 0.97 -12.78
N ALA A 366 10.24 -0.20 -13.41
CA ALA A 366 9.36 -0.56 -14.52
C ALA A 366 7.88 -0.59 -14.11
N MET A 367 7.58 -1.11 -12.93
CA MET A 367 6.22 -1.12 -12.38
C MET A 367 5.74 0.29 -12.01
N LEU A 368 6.62 1.12 -11.43
CA LEU A 368 6.33 2.51 -11.11
C LEU A 368 5.95 3.29 -12.37
N ASP A 369 6.79 3.22 -13.39
CA ASP A 369 6.59 3.96 -14.65
C ASP A 369 5.32 3.48 -15.38
N LEU A 370 5.12 2.17 -15.50
CA LEU A 370 3.94 1.63 -16.15
C LEU A 370 2.65 2.01 -15.42
N SER A 371 2.60 1.79 -14.10
CA SER A 371 1.41 2.10 -13.30
C SER A 371 1.11 3.61 -13.28
N GLY A 372 2.15 4.46 -13.25
CA GLY A 372 2.00 5.91 -13.33
C GLY A 372 1.42 6.36 -14.66
N GLN A 373 1.93 5.83 -15.77
CA GLN A 373 1.43 6.17 -17.12
C GLN A 373 0.00 5.66 -17.36
N LEU A 374 -0.32 4.46 -16.88
CA LEU A 374 -1.70 3.95 -16.96
C LEU A 374 -2.68 4.82 -16.17
N ALA A 375 -2.22 5.41 -15.05
CA ALA A 375 -3.01 6.36 -14.27
C ALA A 375 -3.21 7.70 -15.00
N ASP A 376 -2.19 8.19 -15.69
CA ASP A 376 -2.26 9.42 -16.48
C ASP A 376 -3.15 9.28 -17.73
N ASP A 377 -3.22 8.08 -18.29
CA ASP A 377 -4.08 7.78 -19.46
C ASP A 377 -5.58 7.86 -19.15
N GLU A 378 -5.99 7.73 -17.91
CA GLU A 378 -7.38 7.78 -17.40
C GLU A 378 -8.39 6.89 -18.16
N ARG A 379 -7.91 5.95 -18.99
CA ARG A 379 -8.75 5.04 -19.80
C ARG A 379 -9.04 3.72 -19.11
N ASN A 380 -8.13 3.27 -18.25
CA ASN A 380 -8.11 1.94 -17.64
C ASN A 380 -8.49 2.01 -16.16
N ASP A 381 -9.21 1.00 -15.67
CA ASP A 381 -9.29 0.75 -14.23
C ASP A 381 -7.92 0.29 -13.71
N ILE A 382 -7.24 1.15 -12.96
CA ILE A 382 -5.88 0.92 -12.46
C ILE A 382 -5.83 0.47 -10.99
N ARG A 383 -6.97 0.22 -10.36
CA ARG A 383 -7.02 -0.09 -8.92
C ARG A 383 -6.24 -1.36 -8.58
N ILE A 384 -6.32 -2.36 -9.47
CA ILE A 384 -5.57 -3.61 -9.29
C ILE A 384 -4.10 -3.39 -9.57
N GLU A 385 -3.73 -2.69 -10.63
CA GLU A 385 -2.34 -2.37 -10.95
C GLU A 385 -1.66 -1.59 -9.83
N ALA A 386 -2.33 -0.59 -9.27
CA ALA A 386 -1.82 0.18 -8.13
C ALA A 386 -1.62 -0.72 -6.89
N ALA A 387 -2.57 -1.62 -6.61
CA ALA A 387 -2.50 -2.55 -5.50
C ALA A 387 -1.40 -3.61 -5.70
N LEU A 388 -1.26 -4.16 -6.92
CA LEU A 388 -0.20 -5.12 -7.28
C LEU A 388 1.18 -4.47 -7.19
N ALA A 389 1.31 -3.24 -7.72
CA ALA A 389 2.56 -2.49 -7.65
C ALA A 389 2.96 -2.21 -6.20
N LYS A 390 2.04 -1.71 -5.37
CA LYS A 390 2.28 -1.49 -3.93
C LYS A 390 2.68 -2.77 -3.21
N LEU A 391 1.93 -3.83 -3.36
CA LEU A 391 2.19 -5.12 -2.72
C LEU A 391 3.57 -5.66 -3.09
N TRP A 392 3.81 -5.83 -4.38
CA TRP A 392 5.03 -6.46 -4.86
C TRP A 392 6.27 -5.62 -4.55
N THR A 393 6.24 -4.30 -4.81
CA THR A 393 7.41 -3.45 -4.59
C THR A 393 7.77 -3.34 -3.11
N SER A 394 6.79 -3.27 -2.20
CA SER A 394 7.07 -3.20 -0.75
C SER A 394 7.69 -4.48 -0.20
N GLU A 395 7.23 -5.67 -0.64
CA GLU A 395 7.80 -6.95 -0.26
C GLU A 395 9.24 -7.10 -0.80
N MET A 396 9.42 -6.80 -2.08
CA MET A 396 10.71 -6.97 -2.74
C MET A 396 11.74 -5.93 -2.31
N ALA A 397 11.33 -4.69 -1.95
CA ALA A 397 12.21 -3.67 -1.41
C ALA A 397 12.77 -4.07 -0.05
N CYS A 398 11.93 -4.58 0.86
CA CYS A 398 12.39 -5.11 2.14
C CYS A 398 13.38 -6.27 1.96
N ARG A 399 13.09 -7.19 1.03
CA ARG A 399 13.99 -8.29 0.72
C ARG A 399 15.31 -7.82 0.11
N ALA A 400 15.29 -6.83 -0.77
CA ALA A 400 16.51 -6.25 -1.35
C ALA A 400 17.36 -5.54 -0.29
N ALA A 401 16.74 -4.84 0.67
CA ALA A 401 17.44 -4.19 1.78
C ALA A 401 18.09 -5.22 2.72
N ASP A 402 17.38 -6.30 3.07
CA ASP A 402 17.92 -7.39 3.88
C ASP A 402 19.11 -8.07 3.20
N GLU A 403 19.02 -8.36 1.90
CA GLU A 403 20.11 -8.91 1.12
C GLU A 403 21.30 -7.93 0.99
N LEU A 404 21.06 -6.62 0.99
CA LEU A 404 22.13 -5.60 1.04
C LEU A 404 22.87 -5.63 2.37
N ILE A 405 22.14 -5.71 3.49
CA ILE A 405 22.74 -5.87 4.83
C ILE A 405 23.59 -7.13 4.87
N GLN A 406 23.02 -8.25 4.44
CA GLN A 406 23.67 -9.55 4.47
C GLN A 406 24.97 -9.57 3.64
N LEU A 407 24.96 -9.01 2.43
CA LEU A 407 26.17 -8.97 1.59
C LEU A 407 27.26 -8.04 2.12
N ARG A 408 26.90 -7.01 2.90
CA ARG A 408 27.86 -6.12 3.57
C ARG A 408 28.40 -6.68 4.87
N GLY A 409 27.77 -7.71 5.42
CA GLY A 409 28.15 -8.33 6.71
C GLY A 409 28.04 -7.35 7.86
N GLY A 410 28.99 -7.34 8.80
CA GLY A 410 28.97 -6.45 9.96
C GLY A 410 28.78 -4.97 9.62
N ARG A 411 29.36 -4.51 8.50
CA ARG A 411 29.17 -3.13 8.01
C ARG A 411 27.76 -2.85 7.44
N GLY A 412 26.98 -3.86 7.17
CA GLY A 412 25.55 -3.74 6.81
C GLY A 412 24.66 -3.56 8.03
N TYR A 413 25.10 -4.08 9.18
CA TYR A 413 24.37 -4.04 10.45
C TYR A 413 24.69 -2.80 11.28
N GLU A 414 25.87 -2.19 11.04
CA GLU A 414 26.36 -1.01 11.73
C GLU A 414 25.76 0.27 11.14
N THR A 415 25.49 1.27 12.01
CA THR A 415 24.93 2.56 11.58
C THR A 415 25.94 3.35 10.75
N ALA A 416 25.43 4.20 9.86
CA ALA A 416 26.27 5.08 9.03
C ALA A 416 27.17 6.00 9.86
N GLU A 417 26.67 6.51 10.97
CA GLU A 417 27.37 7.41 11.86
C GLU A 417 28.55 6.71 12.56
N SER A 418 28.35 5.47 13.01
CA SER A 418 29.40 4.65 13.61
C SER A 418 30.50 4.29 12.60
N LEU A 419 30.13 3.97 11.36
CA LEU A 419 31.10 3.75 10.26
C LEU A 419 31.94 5.02 10.00
N ALA A 420 31.29 6.18 9.91
CA ALA A 420 31.93 7.46 9.64
C ALA A 420 32.87 7.88 10.78
N ALA A 421 32.52 7.60 12.03
CA ALA A 421 33.33 7.94 13.22
C ALA A 421 34.71 7.28 13.22
N ARG A 422 34.90 6.15 12.50
CA ARG A 422 36.23 5.51 12.33
C ARG A 422 36.85 5.72 10.95
N GLY A 423 36.35 6.70 10.17
CA GLY A 423 36.89 7.07 8.86
C GLY A 423 36.43 6.20 7.69
N GLU A 424 35.43 5.35 7.86
CA GLU A 424 34.81 4.61 6.77
C GLU A 424 33.65 5.40 6.15
N ARG A 425 33.28 5.05 4.92
CA ARG A 425 32.07 5.62 4.28
C ARG A 425 30.84 5.21 5.07
N GLY A 426 30.11 6.18 5.63
CA GLY A 426 28.85 5.99 6.32
C GLY A 426 27.75 5.56 5.33
N VAL A 427 27.39 4.28 5.33
CA VAL A 427 26.35 3.73 4.46
C VAL A 427 25.21 3.24 5.32
N PRO A 428 24.02 3.89 5.29
CA PRO A 428 22.87 3.59 6.16
C PRO A 428 22.09 2.36 5.65
N ALA A 429 22.75 1.19 5.55
CA ALA A 429 22.12 -0.02 5.01
C ALA A 429 21.05 -0.58 5.98
N GLU A 430 21.34 -0.56 7.29
CA GLU A 430 20.39 -1.00 8.31
C GLU A 430 19.19 -0.07 8.41
N GLN A 431 19.40 1.25 8.28
CA GLN A 431 18.34 2.26 8.26
C GLN A 431 17.41 2.03 7.08
N LEU A 432 17.93 1.71 5.89
CA LEU A 432 17.12 1.41 4.72
C LEU A 432 16.06 0.32 5.03
N LEU A 433 16.45 -0.75 5.72
CA LEU A 433 15.51 -1.82 6.08
C LEU A 433 14.48 -1.34 7.11
N ARG A 434 14.90 -0.55 8.09
CA ARG A 434 13.99 0.05 9.09
C ARG A 434 12.95 0.95 8.43
N ASP A 435 13.38 1.81 7.52
CA ASP A 435 12.51 2.74 6.80
C ASP A 435 11.53 2.03 5.85
N LEU A 436 11.97 0.96 5.20
CA LEU A 436 11.14 0.21 4.26
C LEU A 436 10.09 -0.67 4.95
N ARG A 437 10.33 -1.08 6.20
CA ARG A 437 9.48 -2.07 6.88
C ARG A 437 8.02 -1.64 6.99
N ILE A 438 7.76 -0.35 7.16
CA ILE A 438 6.42 0.21 7.27
C ILE A 438 5.59 0.05 5.98
N ASN A 439 6.24 0.01 4.80
CA ASN A 439 5.55 -0.09 3.52
C ASN A 439 4.73 -1.38 3.35
N ARG A 440 5.02 -2.40 4.16
CA ARG A 440 4.26 -3.65 4.26
C ARG A 440 3.09 -3.59 5.24
N ILE A 441 2.93 -2.48 5.97
CA ILE A 441 1.96 -2.31 7.07
C ILE A 441 0.92 -1.25 6.72
N PHE A 442 1.36 -0.03 6.40
CA PHE A 442 0.43 1.10 6.18
C PHE A 442 -0.17 1.10 4.77
N GLU A 443 -1.21 1.91 4.56
CA GLU A 443 -2.00 1.97 3.31
C GLU A 443 -2.51 0.61 2.83
N GLY A 444 -2.85 -0.24 3.78
CA GLY A 444 -3.23 -1.65 3.58
C GLY A 444 -2.04 -2.58 3.77
N SER A 445 -2.07 -3.38 4.85
CA SER A 445 -1.02 -4.38 5.08
C SER A 445 -0.96 -5.38 3.93
N THR A 446 0.15 -6.13 3.84
CA THR A 446 0.32 -7.22 2.87
C THR A 446 -0.90 -8.14 2.83
N GLU A 447 -1.41 -8.53 4.00
CA GLU A 447 -2.58 -9.42 4.13
C GLU A 447 -3.86 -8.76 3.59
N ILE A 448 -4.06 -7.48 3.91
CA ILE A 448 -5.23 -6.71 3.41
C ILE A 448 -5.13 -6.49 1.90
N MET A 449 -3.93 -6.26 1.37
CA MET A 449 -3.72 -6.17 -0.08
C MET A 449 -4.03 -7.49 -0.78
N HIS A 450 -3.61 -8.62 -0.21
CA HIS A 450 -3.99 -9.94 -0.72
C HIS A 450 -5.50 -10.11 -0.80
N LEU A 451 -6.24 -9.77 0.26
CA LEU A 451 -7.71 -9.92 0.28
C LEU A 451 -8.40 -8.98 -0.73
N LEU A 452 -7.94 -7.72 -0.81
CA LEU A 452 -8.50 -6.74 -1.73
C LEU A 452 -8.30 -7.18 -3.19
N ILE A 453 -7.07 -7.54 -3.56
CA ILE A 453 -6.75 -7.96 -4.94
C ILE A 453 -7.45 -9.27 -5.27
N ALA A 454 -7.48 -10.24 -4.32
CA ALA A 454 -8.16 -11.51 -4.52
C ALA A 454 -9.65 -11.31 -4.80
N ARG A 455 -10.31 -10.42 -4.06
CA ARG A 455 -11.71 -10.09 -4.29
C ARG A 455 -11.94 -9.53 -5.69
N GLU A 456 -11.15 -8.55 -6.11
CA GLU A 456 -11.24 -7.96 -7.45
C GLU A 456 -10.92 -9.01 -8.55
N ALA A 457 -9.98 -9.91 -8.30
CA ALA A 457 -9.60 -10.98 -9.22
C ALA A 457 -10.73 -12.00 -9.47
N VAL A 458 -11.53 -12.30 -8.43
CA VAL A 458 -12.66 -13.26 -8.56
C VAL A 458 -13.97 -12.58 -8.93
N ASP A 459 -14.01 -11.26 -9.01
CA ASP A 459 -15.22 -10.47 -9.26
C ASP A 459 -16.00 -10.89 -10.53
N ALA A 460 -15.29 -11.20 -11.62
CA ALA A 460 -15.91 -11.69 -12.85
C ALA A 460 -16.67 -13.02 -12.64
N HIS A 461 -16.16 -13.89 -11.77
CA HIS A 461 -16.83 -15.13 -11.41
C HIS A 461 -18.02 -14.90 -10.49
N LEU A 462 -17.87 -14.00 -9.51
CA LEU A 462 -18.94 -13.62 -8.59
C LEU A 462 -20.10 -12.92 -9.32
N SER A 463 -19.81 -12.07 -10.32
CA SER A 463 -20.84 -11.36 -11.11
C SER A 463 -21.72 -12.29 -11.96
N VAL A 464 -21.27 -13.49 -12.26
CA VAL A 464 -22.02 -14.48 -13.05
C VAL A 464 -22.57 -15.65 -12.22
N ALA A 465 -21.93 -15.99 -11.12
CA ALA A 465 -22.25 -17.16 -10.31
C ALA A 465 -22.56 -16.85 -8.84
N GLY A 466 -22.49 -15.57 -8.42
CA GLY A 466 -22.69 -15.15 -7.01
C GLY A 466 -24.02 -15.62 -6.43
N ASP A 467 -25.13 -15.39 -7.14
CA ASP A 467 -26.46 -15.77 -6.71
C ASP A 467 -26.66 -17.30 -6.59
N ILE A 468 -25.83 -18.11 -7.29
CA ILE A 468 -25.90 -19.58 -7.16
C ILE A 468 -25.46 -20.03 -5.78
N ILE A 469 -24.45 -19.34 -5.22
CA ILE A 469 -23.85 -19.68 -3.93
C ILE A 469 -24.45 -18.84 -2.76
N ASP A 470 -25.26 -17.84 -3.08
CA ASP A 470 -25.96 -17.06 -2.06
C ASP A 470 -27.12 -17.89 -1.45
N PRO A 471 -27.07 -18.20 -0.12
CA PRO A 471 -28.14 -18.94 0.53
C PRO A 471 -29.47 -18.19 0.51
N ASP A 472 -29.45 -16.86 0.47
CA ASP A 472 -30.64 -16.00 0.57
C ASP A 472 -31.28 -15.71 -0.81
N ALA A 473 -30.63 -16.11 -1.93
CA ALA A 473 -31.13 -15.89 -3.27
C ALA A 473 -32.34 -16.80 -3.58
N SER A 474 -33.36 -16.25 -4.29
CA SER A 474 -34.53 -17.01 -4.71
C SER A 474 -34.18 -18.12 -5.72
N ALA A 475 -35.03 -19.15 -5.83
CA ALA A 475 -34.86 -20.23 -6.82
C ALA A 475 -34.82 -19.66 -8.27
N GLY A 476 -35.59 -18.60 -8.54
CA GLY A 476 -35.59 -17.92 -9.84
C GLY A 476 -34.28 -17.17 -10.12
N ASP A 477 -33.70 -16.52 -9.12
CA ASP A 477 -32.40 -15.85 -9.23
C ASP A 477 -31.29 -16.86 -9.46
N LYS A 478 -31.27 -17.96 -8.69
CA LYS A 478 -30.32 -19.08 -8.87
C LYS A 478 -30.40 -19.69 -10.27
N ALA A 479 -31.60 -19.88 -10.82
CA ALA A 479 -31.76 -20.41 -12.16
C ALA A 479 -31.24 -19.44 -13.24
N ARG A 480 -31.51 -18.13 -13.11
CA ARG A 480 -30.98 -17.09 -13.98
C ARG A 480 -29.46 -17.00 -13.93
N ALA A 481 -28.89 -17.02 -12.72
CA ALA A 481 -27.46 -17.02 -12.51
C ALA A 481 -26.79 -18.27 -13.10
N ALA A 482 -27.41 -19.43 -12.97
CA ALA A 482 -26.92 -20.68 -13.56
C ALA A 482 -26.88 -20.63 -15.10
N ALA A 483 -27.91 -20.06 -15.74
CA ALA A 483 -27.93 -19.85 -17.19
C ALA A 483 -26.85 -18.86 -17.64
N LYS A 484 -26.70 -17.72 -16.92
CA LYS A 484 -25.67 -16.70 -17.17
C LYS A 484 -24.26 -17.29 -17.01
N ALA A 485 -24.01 -18.02 -15.93
CA ALA A 485 -22.74 -18.67 -15.64
C ALA A 485 -22.42 -19.74 -16.69
N GLY A 486 -23.40 -20.56 -17.09
CA GLY A 486 -23.24 -21.54 -18.17
C GLY A 486 -22.81 -20.89 -19.49
N GLY A 487 -23.45 -19.81 -19.90
CA GLY A 487 -23.09 -19.05 -21.09
C GLY A 487 -21.70 -18.38 -21.00
N PHE A 488 -21.31 -17.88 -19.82
CA PHE A 488 -20.00 -17.31 -19.58
C PHE A 488 -18.91 -18.39 -19.65
N TYR A 489 -19.05 -19.46 -18.88
CA TYR A 489 -18.03 -20.52 -18.80
C TYR A 489 -17.89 -21.30 -20.10
N ALA A 490 -18.97 -21.52 -20.85
CA ALA A 490 -18.91 -22.15 -22.16
C ALA A 490 -18.02 -21.39 -23.17
N ARG A 491 -18.00 -20.05 -23.07
CA ARG A 491 -17.13 -19.20 -23.91
C ARG A 491 -15.72 -19.04 -23.33
N TRP A 492 -15.60 -18.92 -22.01
CA TRP A 492 -14.35 -18.60 -21.35
C TRP A 492 -13.42 -19.82 -21.18
N LEU A 493 -13.93 -21.01 -20.80
CA LEU A 493 -13.09 -22.21 -20.57
C LEU A 493 -12.25 -22.63 -21.78
N PRO A 494 -12.76 -22.60 -23.03
CA PRO A 494 -11.94 -22.92 -24.20
C PRO A 494 -10.74 -21.97 -24.37
N THR A 495 -10.88 -20.69 -23.99
CA THR A 495 -9.79 -19.70 -24.12
C THR A 495 -8.61 -20.02 -23.20
N LEU A 496 -8.82 -20.78 -22.12
CA LEU A 496 -7.78 -21.16 -21.18
C LEU A 496 -6.86 -22.28 -21.69
N VAL A 497 -7.25 -22.96 -22.76
CA VAL A 497 -6.49 -24.10 -23.32
C VAL A 497 -5.65 -23.69 -24.53
N THR A 498 -6.14 -22.71 -25.30
CA THR A 498 -5.50 -22.25 -26.54
C THR A 498 -5.02 -20.82 -26.43
N GLY A 499 -3.93 -20.47 -27.11
CA GLY A 499 -3.48 -19.08 -27.17
C GLY A 499 -2.10 -18.85 -27.78
N ALA A 500 -1.76 -17.60 -27.94
CA ALA A 500 -0.52 -17.15 -28.56
C ALA A 500 0.73 -17.65 -27.80
N GLY A 501 0.66 -17.76 -26.48
CA GLY A 501 1.77 -18.21 -25.63
C GLY A 501 2.23 -19.66 -25.89
N HIS A 502 1.45 -20.45 -26.60
CA HIS A 502 1.84 -21.81 -27.07
C HIS A 502 2.54 -21.80 -28.44
N ARG A 503 2.50 -20.69 -29.17
CA ARG A 503 3.10 -20.57 -30.49
C ARG A 503 4.53 -20.02 -30.37
N PRO A 504 5.55 -20.65 -30.94
CA PRO A 504 6.96 -20.25 -30.80
C PRO A 504 7.25 -18.81 -31.27
N ASN A 505 6.53 -18.36 -32.31
CA ASN A 505 6.74 -17.06 -32.94
C ASN A 505 5.92 -15.90 -32.34
N SER A 506 5.05 -16.17 -31.34
CA SER A 506 4.31 -15.10 -30.69
C SER A 506 5.24 -14.17 -29.93
N TYR A 507 4.94 -12.85 -29.98
CA TYR A 507 5.71 -11.79 -29.34
C TYR A 507 7.13 -11.66 -29.91
N ALA A 508 7.35 -12.04 -31.19
CA ALA A 508 8.68 -12.04 -31.83
C ALA A 508 9.34 -10.65 -31.80
N GLU A 509 8.55 -9.57 -31.82
CA GLU A 509 9.00 -8.18 -31.70
C GLU A 509 9.80 -7.89 -30.42
N PHE A 510 9.55 -8.64 -29.35
CA PHE A 510 10.30 -8.53 -28.10
C PHE A 510 11.65 -9.27 -28.09
N GLY A 511 12.05 -9.88 -29.21
CA GLY A 511 13.31 -10.58 -29.33
C GLY A 511 13.55 -11.61 -28.22
N PRO A 512 14.66 -11.52 -27.45
CA PRO A 512 14.99 -12.47 -26.38
C PRO A 512 13.95 -12.53 -25.26
N LEU A 513 13.13 -11.49 -25.07
CA LEU A 513 12.11 -11.40 -24.02
C LEU A 513 10.79 -12.10 -24.41
N ALA A 514 10.57 -12.38 -25.69
CA ALA A 514 9.36 -13.05 -26.18
C ALA A 514 9.01 -14.34 -25.43
N LYS A 515 10.03 -15.13 -25.03
CA LYS A 515 9.86 -16.36 -24.24
C LYS A 515 9.24 -16.12 -22.86
N HIS A 516 9.46 -14.93 -22.28
CA HIS A 516 8.90 -14.54 -20.98
C HIS A 516 7.45 -14.10 -21.11
N LEU A 517 7.09 -13.36 -22.15
CA LEU A 517 5.70 -13.01 -22.42
C LEU A 517 4.85 -14.24 -22.74
N ARG A 518 5.39 -15.19 -23.53
CA ARG A 518 4.73 -16.48 -23.73
C ARG A 518 4.53 -17.25 -22.43
N TYR A 519 5.50 -17.18 -21.51
CA TYR A 519 5.36 -17.78 -20.19
C TYR A 519 4.26 -17.08 -19.37
N VAL A 520 4.27 -15.74 -19.31
CA VAL A 520 3.24 -14.95 -18.59
C VAL A 520 1.84 -15.32 -19.08
N GLU A 521 1.62 -15.39 -20.39
CA GLU A 521 0.32 -15.78 -20.94
C GLU A 521 -0.11 -17.18 -20.50
N ARG A 522 0.78 -18.18 -20.58
CA ARG A 522 0.48 -19.54 -20.12
C ARG A 522 0.24 -19.62 -18.61
N ALA A 523 1.04 -18.91 -17.83
CA ALA A 523 0.91 -18.85 -16.37
C ALA A 523 -0.37 -18.15 -15.93
N SER A 524 -0.77 -17.07 -16.61
CA SER A 524 -2.06 -16.40 -16.42
C SER A 524 -3.23 -17.37 -16.61
N ARG A 525 -3.22 -18.17 -17.67
CA ARG A 525 -4.25 -19.20 -17.90
C ARG A 525 -4.22 -20.34 -16.86
N LYS A 526 -3.02 -20.75 -16.41
CA LYS A 526 -2.87 -21.72 -15.31
C LYS A 526 -3.46 -21.14 -14.03
N LEU A 527 -3.22 -19.87 -13.75
CA LEU A 527 -3.78 -19.15 -12.60
C LEU A 527 -5.31 -19.11 -12.67
N ALA A 528 -5.88 -18.69 -13.79
CA ALA A 528 -7.33 -18.64 -14.02
C ALA A 528 -8.00 -20.01 -13.81
N ARG A 529 -7.39 -21.09 -14.32
CA ARG A 529 -7.88 -22.46 -14.05
C ARG A 529 -7.80 -22.83 -12.57
N SER A 530 -6.72 -22.44 -11.88
CA SER A 530 -6.58 -22.70 -10.45
C SER A 530 -7.64 -21.97 -9.61
N ILE A 531 -7.98 -20.74 -9.98
CA ILE A 531 -9.06 -19.95 -9.37
C ILE A 531 -10.41 -20.64 -9.61
N PHE A 532 -10.66 -21.04 -10.83
CA PHE A 532 -11.91 -21.74 -11.19
C PHE A 532 -12.10 -23.05 -10.40
N TYR A 533 -11.05 -23.87 -10.30
CA TYR A 533 -11.10 -25.10 -9.50
C TYR A 533 -11.28 -24.82 -8.01
N ALA A 534 -10.62 -23.78 -7.49
CA ALA A 534 -10.77 -23.37 -6.10
C ALA A 534 -12.19 -22.89 -5.80
N ALA A 535 -12.77 -22.07 -6.70
CA ALA A 535 -14.15 -21.60 -6.60
C ALA A 535 -15.15 -22.76 -6.61
N GLY A 536 -14.98 -23.72 -7.50
CA GLY A 536 -15.82 -24.92 -7.55
C GLY A 536 -15.66 -25.82 -6.31
N ARG A 537 -14.43 -25.98 -5.80
CA ARG A 537 -14.12 -26.84 -4.64
C ARG A 537 -14.61 -26.24 -3.32
N TRP A 538 -14.43 -24.95 -3.10
CA TRP A 538 -14.68 -24.31 -1.80
C TRP A 538 -15.92 -23.42 -1.80
N GLN A 539 -16.46 -23.06 -2.94
CA GLN A 539 -17.66 -22.24 -3.10
C GLN A 539 -17.61 -21.00 -2.18
N GLY A 540 -18.65 -20.72 -1.40
CA GLY A 540 -18.68 -19.62 -0.42
C GLY A 540 -17.62 -19.71 0.69
N GLY A 541 -16.94 -20.86 0.84
CA GLY A 541 -15.81 -21.02 1.77
C GLY A 541 -14.46 -20.54 1.22
N LEU A 542 -14.38 -20.14 -0.07
CA LEU A 542 -13.13 -19.69 -0.69
C LEU A 542 -12.55 -18.45 0.01
N GLU A 543 -13.37 -17.50 0.43
CA GLU A 543 -12.96 -16.29 1.14
C GLU A 543 -12.19 -16.57 2.45
N ARG A 544 -12.44 -17.72 3.07
CA ARG A 544 -11.73 -18.16 4.29
C ARG A 544 -10.40 -18.86 3.99
N ARG A 545 -10.06 -19.10 2.72
CA ARG A 545 -8.80 -19.70 2.29
C ARG A 545 -7.74 -18.66 1.98
N GLN A 546 -7.46 -17.81 2.98
CA GLN A 546 -6.59 -16.63 2.81
C GLN A 546 -5.17 -17.01 2.35
N GLY A 547 -4.61 -18.15 2.78
CA GLY A 547 -3.32 -18.64 2.28
C GLY A 547 -3.34 -18.97 0.78
N PHE A 548 -4.40 -19.60 0.27
CA PHE A 548 -4.60 -19.82 -1.16
C PHE A 548 -4.75 -18.48 -1.90
N LEU A 549 -5.59 -17.58 -1.38
CA LEU A 549 -5.84 -16.26 -1.98
C LEU A 549 -4.56 -15.41 -2.04
N GLY A 550 -3.74 -15.42 -0.99
CA GLY A 550 -2.46 -14.72 -0.97
C GLY A 550 -1.51 -15.22 -2.06
N ARG A 551 -1.27 -16.54 -2.14
CA ARG A 551 -0.40 -17.12 -3.19
C ARG A 551 -0.92 -16.84 -4.61
N MET A 552 -2.23 -16.91 -4.80
CA MET A 552 -2.87 -16.55 -6.07
C MET A 552 -2.56 -15.09 -6.46
N VAL A 553 -2.64 -14.17 -5.51
CA VAL A 553 -2.34 -12.75 -5.73
C VAL A 553 -0.86 -12.54 -6.00
N ASP A 554 0.03 -13.22 -5.27
CA ASP A 554 1.48 -13.13 -5.47
C ASP A 554 1.88 -13.62 -6.88
N ILE A 555 1.22 -14.68 -7.39
CA ILE A 555 1.41 -15.11 -8.79
C ILE A 555 1.02 -13.97 -9.73
N GLY A 556 -0.15 -13.37 -9.55
CA GLY A 556 -0.61 -12.24 -10.37
C GLY A 556 0.36 -11.05 -10.34
N ALA A 557 0.91 -10.73 -9.15
CA ALA A 557 1.86 -9.66 -8.96
C ALA A 557 3.20 -9.93 -9.68
N GLU A 558 3.72 -11.14 -9.61
CA GLU A 558 4.92 -11.54 -10.37
C GLU A 558 4.68 -11.48 -11.89
N LEU A 559 3.51 -11.92 -12.38
CA LEU A 559 3.16 -11.84 -13.80
C LEU A 559 3.03 -10.39 -14.28
N TYR A 560 2.48 -9.51 -13.45
CA TYR A 560 2.41 -8.08 -13.73
C TYR A 560 3.81 -7.46 -13.80
N ALA A 561 4.68 -7.76 -12.82
CA ALA A 561 6.06 -7.29 -12.80
C ALA A 561 6.86 -7.77 -14.04
N MET A 562 6.72 -9.06 -14.43
CA MET A 562 7.35 -9.61 -15.64
C MET A 562 6.88 -8.87 -16.90
N SER A 563 5.59 -8.56 -17.00
CA SER A 563 5.01 -7.83 -18.13
C SER A 563 5.56 -6.40 -18.21
N ALA A 564 5.56 -5.67 -17.10
CA ALA A 564 6.09 -4.31 -16.99
C ALA A 564 7.56 -4.24 -17.41
N VAL A 565 8.37 -5.18 -16.90
CA VAL A 565 9.81 -5.26 -17.21
C VAL A 565 10.06 -5.56 -18.69
N CYS A 566 9.33 -6.49 -19.30
CA CYS A 566 9.48 -6.82 -20.71
C CYS A 566 9.09 -5.64 -21.62
N VAL A 567 7.96 -4.99 -21.32
CA VAL A 567 7.46 -3.86 -22.12
C VAL A 567 8.40 -2.65 -22.02
N ARG A 568 8.90 -2.34 -20.81
CA ARG A 568 9.88 -1.27 -20.61
C ARG A 568 11.19 -1.56 -21.33
N ALA A 569 11.78 -2.74 -21.13
CA ALA A 569 13.06 -3.09 -21.74
C ALA A 569 12.98 -3.11 -23.28
N HIS A 570 11.84 -3.48 -23.85
CA HIS A 570 11.59 -3.38 -25.27
C HIS A 570 11.56 -1.92 -25.72
N ALA A 571 10.87 -1.03 -25.00
CA ALA A 571 10.81 0.39 -25.31
C ALA A 571 12.18 1.06 -25.19
N ASP A 572 12.98 0.72 -24.16
CA ASP A 572 14.34 1.22 -23.95
C ASP A 572 15.27 0.79 -25.10
N SER A 573 15.19 -0.47 -25.55
CA SER A 573 16.02 -1.00 -26.65
C SER A 573 15.64 -0.42 -28.03
N SER A 574 14.37 -0.09 -28.22
CA SER A 574 13.89 0.51 -29.47
C SER A 574 14.25 2.00 -29.60
N ALA A 575 14.42 2.70 -28.47
CA ALA A 575 14.82 4.11 -28.44
C ALA A 575 16.30 4.30 -28.88
N GLU A 576 17.18 3.32 -28.68
CA GLU A 576 18.57 3.37 -29.14
C GLU A 576 18.70 3.49 -30.68
N GLY A 577 17.79 2.89 -31.43
CA GLY A 577 17.75 3.03 -32.90
C GLY A 577 17.35 4.42 -33.39
N SER A 578 16.83 5.28 -32.50
CA SER A 578 16.37 6.65 -32.82
C SER A 578 17.32 7.77 -32.36
N LEU A 579 18.35 7.47 -31.54
CA LEU A 579 19.27 8.47 -31.00
C LEU A 579 20.52 8.64 -31.93
N ALA A 580 20.26 9.14 -33.12
CA ALA A 580 21.30 9.73 -33.98
C ALA A 580 21.49 11.22 -33.66
N SER A 581 21.59 11.62 -32.38
CA SER A 581 21.95 13.01 -32.02
C SER A 581 22.41 13.11 -30.55
N GLY A 582 23.72 13.17 -30.37
CA GLY A 582 24.40 14.12 -29.49
C GLY A 582 24.31 14.00 -27.97
N ASP A 583 23.61 13.09 -27.39
CA ASP A 583 23.47 12.99 -25.92
C ASP A 583 24.54 12.05 -25.32
N PRO A 584 25.28 12.50 -24.26
CA PRO A 584 26.43 11.77 -23.72
C PRO A 584 26.08 10.62 -22.76
N VAL A 585 24.79 10.29 -22.54
CA VAL A 585 24.38 9.15 -21.70
C VAL A 585 23.87 8.04 -22.61
N PRO A 586 24.58 6.89 -22.70
CA PRO A 586 24.07 5.75 -23.47
C PRO A 586 22.72 5.32 -22.90
N ALA A 587 21.70 5.28 -23.74
CA ALA A 587 20.44 4.66 -23.38
C ALA A 587 20.67 3.20 -22.91
N PRO A 588 19.89 2.66 -21.95
CA PRO A 588 20.17 1.36 -21.32
C PRO A 588 20.04 0.13 -22.25
N GLY A 589 19.47 0.26 -23.40
CA GLY A 589 19.34 -0.67 -24.51
C GLY A 589 19.54 -2.16 -24.21
N LEU A 590 20.59 -2.75 -24.77
CA LEU A 590 20.92 -4.17 -24.59
C LEU A 590 21.16 -4.54 -23.12
N SER A 591 21.59 -3.60 -22.26
CA SER A 591 21.75 -3.83 -20.83
C SER A 591 20.40 -3.96 -20.13
N ALA A 592 19.37 -3.19 -20.52
CA ALA A 592 18.01 -3.31 -20.04
C ALA A 592 17.39 -4.69 -20.37
N VAL A 593 17.59 -5.16 -21.60
CA VAL A 593 17.14 -6.51 -22.03
C VAL A 593 17.79 -7.61 -21.18
N ARG A 594 19.09 -7.49 -20.85
CA ARG A 594 19.80 -8.45 -19.99
C ARG A 594 19.26 -8.45 -18.55
N LEU A 595 19.00 -7.27 -17.97
CA LEU A 595 18.38 -7.17 -16.63
C LEU A 595 16.97 -7.74 -16.64
N ALA A 596 16.18 -7.45 -17.66
CA ALA A 596 14.84 -7.98 -17.84
C ALA A 596 14.82 -9.51 -17.97
N ASP A 597 15.74 -10.11 -18.76
CA ASP A 597 15.86 -11.57 -18.87
C ASP A 597 16.23 -12.20 -17.51
N ALA A 598 17.18 -11.60 -16.79
CA ALA A 598 17.59 -12.07 -15.47
C ALA A 598 16.43 -12.01 -14.47
N PHE A 599 15.74 -10.88 -14.38
CA PHE A 599 14.57 -10.70 -13.54
C PHE A 599 13.48 -11.74 -13.86
N CYS A 600 13.11 -11.86 -15.13
CA CYS A 600 12.06 -12.80 -15.54
C CYS A 600 12.42 -14.26 -15.24
N ARG A 601 13.70 -14.64 -15.33
CA ARG A 601 14.14 -15.99 -14.91
C ARG A 601 13.97 -16.21 -13.41
N GLN A 602 14.37 -15.23 -12.60
CA GLN A 602 14.21 -15.29 -11.14
C GLN A 602 12.72 -15.31 -10.75
N SER A 603 11.89 -14.46 -11.37
CA SER A 603 10.45 -14.39 -11.15
C SER A 603 9.76 -15.72 -11.50
N ARG A 604 10.14 -16.35 -12.61
CA ARG A 604 9.59 -17.67 -12.99
C ARG A 604 9.81 -18.74 -11.93
N VAL A 605 10.97 -18.77 -11.29
CA VAL A 605 11.22 -19.71 -10.17
C VAL A 605 10.20 -19.46 -9.05
N ARG A 606 10.04 -18.21 -8.61
CA ARG A 606 9.07 -17.86 -7.57
C ARG A 606 7.62 -18.19 -7.97
N VAL A 607 7.25 -17.96 -9.22
CA VAL A 607 5.91 -18.28 -9.73
C VAL A 607 5.62 -19.79 -9.69
N GLU A 608 6.59 -20.63 -10.06
CA GLU A 608 6.39 -22.09 -10.00
C GLU A 608 6.30 -22.58 -8.54
N GLU A 609 7.11 -22.03 -7.62
CA GLU A 609 7.02 -22.32 -6.19
C GLU A 609 5.63 -21.92 -5.63
N LEU A 610 5.11 -20.77 -6.01
CA LEU A 610 3.78 -20.30 -5.62
C LEU A 610 2.68 -21.21 -6.18
N PHE A 611 2.78 -21.63 -7.45
CA PHE A 611 1.83 -22.59 -8.03
C PHE A 611 1.81 -23.94 -7.33
N ASP A 612 2.99 -24.47 -6.96
CA ASP A 612 3.06 -25.70 -6.15
C ASP A 612 2.40 -25.50 -4.80
N GLY A 613 2.71 -24.37 -4.13
CA GLY A 613 2.15 -23.98 -2.84
C GLY A 613 0.64 -23.76 -2.82
N LEU A 614 -0.03 -23.52 -3.97
CA LEU A 614 -1.50 -23.41 -4.00
C LEU A 614 -2.18 -24.70 -3.50
N TRP A 615 -1.59 -25.87 -3.77
CA TRP A 615 -2.21 -27.17 -3.51
C TRP A 615 -1.41 -28.02 -2.52
N ARG A 616 -0.12 -27.75 -2.36
CA ARG A 616 0.80 -28.47 -1.46
C ARG A 616 1.25 -27.51 -0.37
N ASN A 617 0.49 -27.43 0.72
CA ASN A 617 0.72 -26.50 1.84
C ASN A 617 0.23 -27.08 3.15
N THR A 618 0.50 -26.37 4.25
CA THR A 618 0.15 -26.72 5.63
C THR A 618 -1.00 -25.86 6.19
N ASP A 619 -1.63 -24.99 5.39
CA ASP A 619 -2.57 -23.95 5.86
C ASP A 619 -3.64 -24.48 6.84
N ALA A 620 -4.24 -25.64 6.54
CA ALA A 620 -5.28 -26.21 7.39
C ALA A 620 -4.75 -26.70 8.75
N MET A 621 -3.52 -27.23 8.76
CA MET A 621 -2.82 -27.63 9.98
C MET A 621 -2.44 -26.40 10.79
N ASP A 622 -1.88 -25.38 10.14
CA ASP A 622 -1.43 -24.15 10.80
C ASP A 622 -2.58 -23.41 11.48
N VAL A 623 -3.74 -23.30 10.81
CA VAL A 623 -4.96 -22.71 11.41
C VAL A 623 -5.43 -23.52 12.63
N LYS A 624 -5.33 -24.84 12.58
CA LYS A 624 -5.71 -25.71 13.73
C LYS A 624 -4.71 -25.52 14.88
N LEU A 625 -3.42 -25.54 14.57
CA LEU A 625 -2.35 -25.35 15.56
C LEU A 625 -2.46 -23.97 16.23
N ALA A 626 -2.69 -22.91 15.44
CA ALA A 626 -2.84 -21.56 15.97
C ALA A 626 -3.98 -21.44 16.99
N ARG A 627 -5.09 -22.16 16.80
CA ARG A 627 -6.19 -22.19 17.79
C ARG A 627 -5.74 -22.78 19.13
N SER A 628 -4.96 -23.85 19.11
CA SER A 628 -4.41 -24.45 20.33
C SER A 628 -3.38 -23.53 20.99
N VAL A 629 -2.53 -22.84 20.21
CA VAL A 629 -1.61 -21.82 20.76
C VAL A 629 -2.39 -20.71 21.45
N LEU A 630 -3.42 -20.17 20.80
CA LEU A 630 -4.27 -19.11 21.37
C LEU A 630 -5.06 -19.57 22.60
N ALA A 631 -5.37 -20.87 22.71
CA ALA A 631 -6.00 -21.46 23.89
C ALA A 631 -5.01 -21.68 25.05
N GLY A 632 -3.70 -21.48 24.84
CA GLY A 632 -2.67 -21.68 25.85
C GLY A 632 -2.14 -23.12 25.95
N ASP A 633 -2.54 -24.04 25.04
CA ASP A 633 -2.13 -25.45 25.10
C ASP A 633 -0.60 -25.64 25.05
N PHE A 634 0.12 -24.64 24.56
CA PHE A 634 1.57 -24.65 24.35
C PHE A 634 2.31 -23.57 25.15
N ALA A 635 1.70 -23.04 26.24
CA ALA A 635 2.35 -22.01 27.07
C ALA A 635 3.71 -22.45 27.65
N TRP A 636 3.95 -23.76 27.75
CA TRP A 636 5.23 -24.33 28.18
C TRP A 636 6.40 -23.97 27.24
N VAL A 637 6.14 -23.61 25.97
CA VAL A 637 7.18 -23.12 25.04
C VAL A 637 7.73 -21.76 25.48
N GLU A 638 6.97 -21.02 26.26
CA GLU A 638 7.30 -19.67 26.75
C GLU A 638 8.10 -19.69 28.06
N GLU A 639 8.31 -20.88 28.67
CA GLU A 639 9.07 -21.03 29.90
C GLU A 639 10.55 -20.67 29.73
N GLY A 640 11.13 -20.07 30.75
CA GLY A 640 12.55 -19.77 30.80
C GLY A 640 12.99 -18.45 30.17
N VAL A 641 12.03 -17.61 29.70
CA VAL A 641 12.31 -16.25 29.19
C VAL A 641 11.69 -15.18 30.10
N LEU A 642 12.30 -14.01 30.11
CA LEU A 642 11.76 -12.83 30.78
C LEU A 642 11.04 -11.93 29.76
N ASP A 643 9.98 -11.29 30.18
CA ASP A 643 9.26 -10.31 29.37
C ASP A 643 9.82 -8.90 29.63
N PRO A 644 10.50 -8.25 28.66
CA PRO A 644 11.00 -6.89 28.79
C PRO A 644 9.94 -5.82 28.50
N SER A 645 8.68 -6.19 28.25
CA SER A 645 7.62 -5.25 27.89
C SER A 645 7.30 -4.31 29.05
N ILE A 646 6.95 -3.06 28.71
CA ILE A 646 6.40 -2.11 29.67
C ILE A 646 4.93 -2.49 29.92
N PRO A 647 4.51 -2.70 31.19
CA PRO A 647 3.13 -3.06 31.48
C PRO A 647 2.11 -2.00 31.01
N GLY A 648 0.97 -2.46 30.51
CA GLY A 648 -0.12 -1.60 30.06
C GLY A 648 -1.19 -2.37 29.31
N PRO A 649 -2.30 -1.73 28.94
CA PRO A 649 -3.32 -2.34 28.09
C PRO A 649 -2.79 -2.53 26.67
N TRP A 650 -3.20 -3.61 25.99
CA TRP A 650 -2.84 -3.85 24.58
C TRP A 650 -3.34 -2.76 23.63
N ILE A 651 -4.48 -2.15 23.94
CA ILE A 651 -5.08 -1.05 23.19
C ILE A 651 -5.46 0.02 24.19
N ALA A 652 -4.95 1.24 24.00
CA ALA A 652 -5.29 2.37 24.85
C ALA A 652 -6.79 2.70 24.76
N PRO A 653 -7.45 3.11 25.86
CA PRO A 653 -8.80 3.63 25.82
C PRO A 653 -8.88 4.83 24.88
N SER A 654 -9.93 4.90 24.07
CA SER A 654 -10.22 6.03 23.17
C SER A 654 -11.41 6.83 23.69
N ASP A 655 -11.34 7.27 24.96
CA ASP A 655 -12.36 8.15 25.52
C ASP A 655 -12.21 9.56 24.92
N PRO A 656 -13.25 10.12 24.29
CA PRO A 656 -13.23 11.46 23.71
C PRO A 656 -13.42 12.60 24.76
N GLY A 657 -13.28 12.33 26.06
CA GLY A 657 -13.34 13.34 27.12
C GLY A 657 -12.28 14.45 26.96
N PRO A 658 -12.37 15.54 27.75
CA PRO A 658 -11.40 16.63 27.68
C PRO A 658 -9.98 16.12 27.95
N SER A 659 -8.99 16.66 27.22
CA SER A 659 -7.59 16.34 27.46
C SER A 659 -7.05 17.20 28.58
N GLU A 660 -6.18 16.64 29.43
CA GLU A 660 -5.40 17.43 30.40
C GLU A 660 -4.49 18.47 29.73
N LYS A 661 -4.31 18.37 28.40
CA LYS A 661 -3.49 19.25 27.56
C LYS A 661 -4.30 20.31 26.80
N ASP A 662 -5.61 20.38 26.99
CA ASP A 662 -6.48 21.34 26.26
C ASP A 662 -6.11 22.82 26.55
N ASP A 663 -5.45 23.09 27.68
CA ASP A 663 -4.98 24.41 28.06
C ASP A 663 -3.55 24.75 27.58
N VAL A 664 -2.85 23.84 26.94
CA VAL A 664 -1.47 24.05 26.49
C VAL A 664 -1.45 24.28 24.97
N HIS A 665 -1.50 25.54 24.57
CA HIS A 665 -1.19 25.93 23.20
C HIS A 665 0.14 25.31 22.74
N ARG A 666 0.07 24.48 21.67
CA ARG A 666 1.14 23.97 20.79
C ARG A 666 2.58 24.33 21.21
N THR A 667 3.02 23.96 22.36
CA THR A 667 4.44 23.88 22.69
C THR A 667 4.83 22.41 22.70
N ILE A 668 5.09 21.89 21.49
CA ILE A 668 5.84 20.65 21.35
C ILE A 668 7.30 21.04 21.51
N PRO A 669 8.04 20.48 22.51
CA PRO A 669 9.48 20.72 22.66
C PRO A 669 10.28 20.25 21.48
#